data_bb7761ecd4f6436e4ef688114a4be0a7
#
_entry.id   bb7761ecd4f6436e4ef688114a4be0a7
#
_cell.length_a   1.000
_cell.length_b   1.000
_cell.length_c   1.000
_cell.angle_alpha   90.00
_cell.angle_beta   90.00
_cell.angle_gamma   90.00
#
_symmetry.space_group_name_H-M   'P 1'
#
loop_
_entity.id
_entity.type
_entity.pdbx_description
1 polymer ?
#
loop_
_entity_poly.entity_id
_entity_poly.type
_entity_poly.pdbx_seq_one_letter_code
_entity_poly.pdbx_strand_id
1 'polypeptide(L)'
;MDELFEKRKKIIYEFICDEFYVPMKLKELSMLLQVPKDQKGELKAVMDSLEKEGKVHVTQKGKYIKGEAKQLRGMFQANARGFGFVTVEGESEDIFISEDDMNGAMQGDEVEVVITEAPEGKRREGKITKIVQRGTQRIVGYYQSRKNFGFVVPDNERFLQDIFVPAERSKGAVTGHKVVVELTSYGENGKKPEGKIVEILGHVTDPGVDILSIVKGYDLPTEFPEKVLNQAERVAKAVTTADMAGRKDVRSWQTVTIDGEDAKDLDDAITLTKEGDRYILGVHIADVTNYVQENSALDREALKRGTSVYLADRVIPMLPRVLSNGMCSLNAGEDRLALSCIMTIDAKGNVVDHQIAETVVNVDERMSYTSVKKILEDRDEEECERYHDLIPMFELMKELSHILRERRHRRGAIDFDFPEAKIILNESGEPVDIKAYDRNVATKIIEDFMLVANETVAEDYFWQEIPFLYRVHETPDEDKMKKLVTFLQNFGYTMHMQGGQEIRPKEVQKLLDKIEGTPEEAMISRLALRSMKQARYSPDNDGHFGLATQYYTHFTSPIRRYPDLQIHRIIKDNLRGRMNDAKRHHYEKILPEVAMETSSLERRADEAERETLKLKKVQYMRNFFGQEFEGVISGITKWGIYVELPNTVEGLVHVTNMTDDHYDYDEEHYQMIGSHHRKTYKLGQKVRVKMIDCDEISRTIDFRLVKERKEEREDG
;
A
#
# COMPACT_ATOMS: atom_id res chain seq x y z
N MET A 1 -38.04 15.81 -22.87
CA MET A 1 -37.90 17.14 -22.25
C MET A 1 -36.43 17.62 -22.24
N ASP A 2 -35.49 16.71 -22.27
CA ASP A 2 -34.08 17.07 -22.06
C ASP A 2 -33.34 17.72 -23.22
N GLU A 3 -33.59 17.31 -24.46
CA GLU A 3 -32.83 17.82 -25.63
C GLU A 3 -33.08 19.32 -25.93
N LEU A 4 -34.30 19.78 -25.72
CA LEU A 4 -34.65 21.18 -25.89
C LEU A 4 -34.11 22.06 -24.74
N PHE A 5 -34.10 21.53 -23.51
CA PHE A 5 -33.53 22.20 -22.35
C PHE A 5 -32.02 22.38 -22.51
N GLU A 6 -31.28 21.33 -22.89
CA GLU A 6 -29.84 21.38 -23.10
C GLU A 6 -29.46 22.31 -24.28
N LYS A 7 -30.25 22.31 -25.33
CA LYS A 7 -30.05 23.23 -26.46
C LYS A 7 -30.23 24.69 -26.04
N ARG A 8 -31.25 24.99 -25.25
CA ARG A 8 -31.48 26.35 -24.70
C ARG A 8 -30.37 26.76 -23.74
N LYS A 9 -29.94 25.87 -22.88
CA LYS A 9 -28.85 26.05 -21.94
C LYS A 9 -27.54 26.40 -22.66
N LYS A 10 -27.21 25.69 -23.74
CA LYS A 10 -26.05 25.97 -24.56
C LYS A 10 -26.09 27.35 -25.17
N ILE A 11 -27.21 27.74 -25.80
CA ILE A 11 -27.38 29.05 -26.42
C ILE A 11 -27.25 30.18 -25.40
N ILE A 12 -27.87 30.04 -24.23
CA ILE A 12 -27.80 31.06 -23.16
C ILE A 12 -26.38 31.18 -22.62
N TYR A 13 -25.68 30.06 -22.43
CA TYR A 13 -24.29 30.07 -21.98
C TYR A 13 -23.35 30.72 -23.01
N GLU A 14 -23.47 30.39 -24.30
CA GLU A 14 -22.74 31.03 -25.39
C GLU A 14 -22.97 32.54 -25.42
N PHE A 15 -24.21 32.98 -25.22
CA PHE A 15 -24.54 34.40 -25.12
C PHE A 15 -23.88 35.10 -23.90
N ILE A 16 -23.82 34.44 -22.73
CA ILE A 16 -23.17 35.00 -21.54
C ILE A 16 -21.63 35.01 -21.69
N CYS A 17 -21.09 34.13 -22.53
CA CYS A 17 -19.65 34.06 -22.83
C CYS A 17 -19.18 35.05 -23.87
N ASP A 18 -20.12 35.72 -24.59
CA ASP A 18 -19.80 36.70 -25.63
C ASP A 18 -19.02 37.90 -25.02
N GLU A 19 -18.00 38.39 -25.74
CA GLU A 19 -17.15 39.50 -25.30
C GLU A 19 -17.91 40.82 -25.11
N PHE A 20 -19.08 40.99 -25.78
CA PHE A 20 -19.93 42.15 -25.64
C PHE A 20 -21.04 41.98 -24.59
N TYR A 21 -21.06 40.85 -23.89
CA TYR A 21 -22.06 40.61 -22.85
C TYR A 21 -21.88 41.53 -21.65
N VAL A 22 -22.93 42.28 -21.31
CA VAL A 22 -22.98 43.12 -20.11
C VAL A 22 -23.73 42.38 -19.00
N PRO A 23 -23.17 42.27 -17.76
CA PRO A 23 -23.85 41.59 -16.68
C PRO A 23 -25.28 42.10 -16.42
N MET A 24 -26.29 41.21 -16.50
CA MET A 24 -27.71 41.50 -16.44
C MET A 24 -28.40 40.70 -15.34
N LYS A 25 -29.53 41.22 -14.81
CA LYS A 25 -30.44 40.47 -13.96
C LYS A 25 -31.32 39.54 -14.77
N LEU A 26 -31.90 38.51 -14.17
CA LEU A 26 -32.78 37.55 -14.83
C LEU A 26 -33.92 38.22 -15.62
N LYS A 27 -34.48 39.32 -15.06
CA LYS A 27 -35.53 40.11 -15.71
C LYS A 27 -35.02 40.81 -16.99
N GLU A 28 -33.82 41.35 -16.97
CA GLU A 28 -33.15 41.99 -18.10
C GLU A 28 -32.79 40.97 -19.19
N LEU A 29 -32.23 39.82 -18.80
CA LEU A 29 -31.99 38.67 -19.67
C LEU A 29 -33.26 38.16 -20.34
N SER A 30 -34.34 38.03 -19.59
CA SER A 30 -35.65 37.61 -20.11
C SER A 30 -36.21 38.58 -21.14
N MET A 31 -35.99 39.88 -20.96
CA MET A 31 -36.41 40.90 -21.95
C MET A 31 -35.54 40.89 -23.21
N LEU A 32 -34.23 40.79 -23.03
CA LEU A 32 -33.28 40.80 -24.16
C LEU A 32 -33.44 39.55 -25.05
N LEU A 33 -33.60 38.37 -24.42
CA LEU A 33 -33.84 37.10 -25.10
C LEU A 33 -35.30 36.93 -25.58
N GLN A 34 -36.18 37.94 -25.37
CA GLN A 34 -37.60 37.96 -25.77
C GLN A 34 -38.38 36.73 -25.25
N VAL A 35 -38.06 36.25 -24.03
CA VAL A 35 -38.65 35.03 -23.43
C VAL A 35 -40.13 35.30 -23.09
N PRO A 36 -41.09 34.49 -23.60
CA PRO A 36 -42.51 34.60 -23.29
C PRO A 36 -42.79 34.50 -21.81
N LYS A 37 -43.89 35.12 -21.31
CA LYS A 37 -44.21 35.17 -19.89
C LYS A 37 -44.38 33.78 -19.25
N ASP A 38 -44.92 32.84 -19.98
CA ASP A 38 -45.13 31.44 -19.63
C ASP A 38 -43.83 30.61 -19.56
N GLN A 39 -42.77 31.04 -20.25
CA GLN A 39 -41.47 30.36 -20.30
C GLN A 39 -40.41 30.98 -19.36
N LYS A 40 -40.74 32.01 -18.58
CA LYS A 40 -39.79 32.61 -17.63
C LYS A 40 -39.33 31.66 -16.54
N GLY A 41 -40.16 30.69 -16.16
CA GLY A 41 -39.79 29.61 -15.26
C GLY A 41 -38.71 28.71 -15.80
N GLU A 42 -38.77 28.42 -17.12
CA GLU A 42 -37.72 27.60 -17.80
C GLU A 42 -36.38 28.35 -17.90
N LEU A 43 -36.43 29.67 -18.24
CA LEU A 43 -35.21 30.49 -18.23
C LEU A 43 -34.55 30.47 -16.85
N LYS A 44 -35.34 30.59 -15.77
CA LYS A 44 -34.82 30.50 -14.41
C LYS A 44 -34.20 29.14 -14.16
N ALA A 45 -34.85 28.04 -14.51
CA ALA A 45 -34.32 26.69 -14.37
C ALA A 45 -33.01 26.49 -15.14
N VAL A 46 -32.87 27.04 -16.34
CA VAL A 46 -31.62 27.02 -17.11
C VAL A 46 -30.51 27.80 -16.41
N MET A 47 -30.81 28.99 -15.88
CA MET A 47 -29.82 29.81 -15.17
C MET A 47 -29.38 29.16 -13.85
N ASP A 48 -30.32 28.59 -13.09
CA ASP A 48 -30.04 27.85 -11.88
C ASP A 48 -29.17 26.60 -12.16
N SER A 49 -29.39 25.92 -13.32
CA SER A 49 -28.56 24.82 -13.77
C SER A 49 -27.15 25.29 -14.17
N LEU A 50 -27.01 26.41 -14.89
CA LEU A 50 -25.69 26.96 -15.23
C LEU A 50 -24.92 27.46 -14.02
N GLU A 51 -25.63 28.00 -13.03
CA GLU A 51 -25.01 28.41 -11.74
C GLU A 51 -24.55 27.19 -10.93
N LYS A 52 -25.35 26.14 -10.87
CA LYS A 52 -25.01 24.87 -10.22
C LYS A 52 -23.79 24.19 -10.86
N GLU A 53 -23.64 24.34 -12.18
CA GLU A 53 -22.47 23.86 -12.93
C GLU A 53 -21.26 24.78 -12.82
N GLY A 54 -21.34 25.89 -12.10
CA GLY A 54 -20.26 26.88 -12.00
C GLY A 54 -19.97 27.66 -13.29
N LYS A 55 -20.78 27.47 -14.34
CA LYS A 55 -20.64 28.14 -15.64
C LYS A 55 -21.05 29.62 -15.59
N VAL A 56 -21.91 29.97 -14.63
CA VAL A 56 -22.40 31.31 -14.41
C VAL A 56 -22.42 31.62 -12.93
N HIS A 57 -22.08 32.84 -12.51
CA HIS A 57 -22.19 33.31 -11.13
C HIS A 57 -23.16 34.49 -11.03
N VAL A 58 -23.85 34.56 -9.87
CA VAL A 58 -24.70 35.70 -9.54
C VAL A 58 -23.93 36.65 -8.63
N THR A 59 -23.79 37.89 -9.06
CA THR A 59 -23.14 38.95 -8.24
C THR A 59 -24.01 39.36 -7.08
N GLN A 60 -23.46 40.04 -6.05
CA GLN A 60 -24.22 40.61 -4.93
C GLN A 60 -25.39 41.54 -5.35
N LYS A 61 -25.33 42.09 -6.57
CA LYS A 61 -26.40 42.93 -7.17
C LYS A 61 -27.42 42.10 -7.93
N GLY A 62 -27.37 40.78 -7.91
CA GLY A 62 -28.27 39.86 -8.58
C GLY A 62 -28.08 39.80 -10.11
N LYS A 63 -26.91 40.14 -10.60
CA LYS A 63 -26.56 40.08 -12.04
C LYS A 63 -25.79 38.81 -12.36
N TYR A 64 -26.09 38.16 -13.47
CA TYR A 64 -25.40 36.99 -13.96
C TYR A 64 -24.13 37.41 -14.70
N ILE A 65 -23.03 36.74 -14.37
CA ILE A 65 -21.72 36.89 -15.02
C ILE A 65 -21.23 35.51 -15.42
N LYS A 66 -20.34 35.45 -16.40
CA LYS A 66 -19.61 34.24 -16.74
C LYS A 66 -18.92 33.72 -15.47
N GLY A 67 -19.19 32.49 -15.12
CA GLY A 67 -18.47 31.82 -14.04
C GLY A 67 -17.01 31.63 -14.47
N GLU A 68 -16.07 32.02 -13.61
CA GLU A 68 -14.73 31.46 -13.70
C GLU A 68 -14.87 30.01 -13.30
N ALA A 69 -14.65 29.10 -14.26
CA ALA A 69 -14.63 27.68 -13.96
C ALA A 69 -13.62 27.46 -12.83
N LYS A 70 -14.05 26.89 -11.71
CA LYS A 70 -13.19 26.63 -10.55
C LYS A 70 -12.03 25.79 -11.03
N GLN A 71 -10.86 26.42 -11.20
CA GLN A 71 -9.62 25.70 -11.50
C GLN A 71 -9.18 24.98 -10.23
N LEU A 72 -9.11 23.68 -10.32
CA LEU A 72 -8.62 22.82 -9.26
C LEU A 72 -7.20 22.38 -9.59
N ARG A 73 -6.37 22.23 -8.58
CA ARG A 73 -5.00 21.75 -8.72
C ARG A 73 -4.90 20.37 -8.09
N GLY A 74 -4.31 19.43 -8.80
CA GLY A 74 -4.20 18.06 -8.32
C GLY A 74 -3.17 17.24 -9.09
N MET A 75 -2.99 16.00 -8.64
CA MET A 75 -2.05 15.05 -9.22
C MET A 75 -2.76 14.18 -10.27
N PHE A 76 -2.21 14.15 -11.48
CA PHE A 76 -2.72 13.33 -12.57
C PHE A 76 -2.21 11.89 -12.48
N GLN A 77 -3.12 10.95 -12.53
CA GLN A 77 -2.84 9.52 -12.59
C GLN A 77 -3.36 8.95 -13.90
N ALA A 78 -2.44 8.56 -14.77
CA ALA A 78 -2.76 7.94 -16.04
C ALA A 78 -3.21 6.49 -15.86
N ASN A 79 -4.08 6.03 -16.76
CA ASN A 79 -4.51 4.65 -16.86
C ASN A 79 -4.02 4.06 -18.20
N ALA A 80 -3.59 2.81 -18.20
CA ALA A 80 -3.10 2.08 -19.38
C ALA A 80 -4.11 2.05 -20.56
N ARG A 81 -5.37 2.42 -20.33
CA ARG A 81 -6.45 2.46 -21.34
C ARG A 81 -6.61 3.81 -22.03
N GLY A 82 -5.71 4.76 -21.82
CA GLY A 82 -5.75 6.05 -22.49
C GLY A 82 -6.60 7.13 -21.80
N PHE A 83 -7.06 6.94 -20.59
CA PHE A 83 -7.72 7.96 -19.76
C PHE A 83 -6.96 8.14 -18.44
N GLY A 84 -7.37 9.09 -17.62
CA GLY A 84 -6.75 9.27 -16.31
C GLY A 84 -7.69 9.91 -15.29
N PHE A 85 -7.11 10.20 -14.13
CA PHE A 85 -7.80 10.83 -13.00
C PHE A 85 -6.94 11.93 -12.42
N VAL A 86 -7.58 12.99 -11.93
CA VAL A 86 -6.91 14.01 -11.12
C VAL A 86 -7.42 13.92 -9.70
N THR A 87 -6.51 13.60 -8.79
CA THR A 87 -6.75 13.61 -7.34
C THR A 87 -6.47 15.01 -6.83
N VAL A 88 -7.46 15.66 -6.24
CA VAL A 88 -7.39 17.02 -5.68
C VAL A 88 -7.41 16.92 -4.16
N GLU A 89 -6.46 17.58 -3.51
CA GLU A 89 -6.38 17.60 -2.05
C GLU A 89 -7.64 18.25 -1.43
N GLY A 90 -8.25 17.56 -0.46
CA GLY A 90 -9.47 18.01 0.20
C GLY A 90 -10.79 17.72 -0.54
N GLU A 91 -10.73 17.10 -1.73
CA GLU A 91 -11.93 16.62 -2.44
C GLU A 91 -12.08 15.09 -2.21
N SER A 92 -13.33 14.63 -2.06
CA SER A 92 -13.63 13.23 -1.76
C SER A 92 -13.59 12.30 -2.98
N GLU A 93 -13.67 12.85 -4.18
CA GLU A 93 -13.73 12.10 -5.44
C GLU A 93 -12.72 12.61 -6.45
N ASP A 94 -12.05 11.68 -7.15
CA ASP A 94 -11.18 11.98 -8.27
C ASP A 94 -11.96 12.49 -9.47
N ILE A 95 -11.33 13.37 -10.24
CA ILE A 95 -11.89 13.92 -11.49
C ILE A 95 -11.44 13.04 -12.65
N PHE A 96 -12.39 12.48 -13.39
CA PHE A 96 -12.10 11.70 -14.60
C PHE A 96 -11.65 12.60 -15.74
N ILE A 97 -10.59 12.20 -16.45
CA ILE A 97 -10.03 12.90 -17.61
C ILE A 97 -10.02 11.94 -18.80
N SER A 98 -10.74 12.31 -19.85
CA SER A 98 -10.72 11.55 -21.11
C SER A 98 -9.38 11.69 -21.82
N GLU A 99 -9.09 10.81 -22.80
CA GLU A 99 -7.88 10.87 -23.62
C GLU A 99 -7.69 12.23 -24.31
N ASP A 100 -8.76 12.78 -24.84
CA ASP A 100 -8.77 14.07 -25.55
C ASP A 100 -8.53 15.27 -24.62
N ASP A 101 -8.80 15.12 -23.32
CA ASP A 101 -8.75 16.21 -22.33
C ASP A 101 -7.49 16.18 -21.46
N MET A 102 -6.59 15.22 -21.68
CA MET A 102 -5.33 15.10 -20.90
C MET A 102 -4.32 16.22 -21.20
N ASN A 103 -4.43 16.90 -22.33
CA ASN A 103 -3.55 18.02 -22.72
C ASN A 103 -2.03 17.70 -22.59
N GLY A 104 -1.63 16.46 -22.92
CA GLY A 104 -0.23 16.01 -22.83
C GLY A 104 0.27 15.75 -21.40
N ALA A 105 -0.61 15.65 -20.41
CA ALA A 105 -0.25 15.25 -19.07
C ALA A 105 0.18 13.76 -19.03
N MET A 106 1.18 13.49 -18.24
CA MET A 106 1.74 12.14 -17.99
C MET A 106 1.55 11.73 -16.55
N GLN A 107 1.74 10.45 -16.29
CA GLN A 107 1.68 9.89 -14.94
C GLN A 107 2.48 10.71 -13.93
N GLY A 108 1.82 11.14 -12.86
CA GLY A 108 2.44 11.87 -11.74
C GLY A 108 2.61 13.38 -11.98
N ASP A 109 2.10 13.93 -13.09
CA ASP A 109 2.14 15.38 -13.32
C ASP A 109 1.19 16.10 -12.35
N GLU A 110 1.62 17.25 -11.83
CA GLU A 110 0.75 18.17 -11.14
C GLU A 110 0.09 19.09 -12.17
N VAL A 111 -1.25 19.13 -12.15
CA VAL A 111 -2.04 19.76 -13.19
C VAL A 111 -3.09 20.72 -12.63
N GLU A 112 -3.46 21.71 -13.43
CA GLU A 112 -4.68 22.50 -13.26
C GLU A 112 -5.79 21.88 -14.12
N VAL A 113 -6.92 21.57 -13.47
CA VAL A 113 -8.08 20.94 -14.10
C VAL A 113 -9.33 21.80 -13.92
N VAL A 114 -10.15 21.85 -14.95
CA VAL A 114 -11.47 22.48 -14.94
C VAL A 114 -12.51 21.38 -15.06
N ILE A 115 -13.51 21.40 -14.20
CA ILE A 115 -14.64 20.46 -14.26
C ILE A 115 -15.51 20.83 -15.47
N THR A 116 -15.73 19.86 -16.36
CA THR A 116 -16.56 20.01 -17.56
C THR A 116 -17.97 19.48 -17.36
N GLU A 117 -18.12 18.37 -16.64
CA GLU A 117 -19.40 17.77 -16.29
C GLU A 117 -19.38 17.27 -14.83
N ALA A 118 -20.46 17.57 -14.09
CA ALA A 118 -20.71 17.08 -12.74
C ALA A 118 -22.20 16.71 -12.58
N PRO A 119 -22.71 15.67 -13.26
CA PRO A 119 -24.11 15.24 -13.13
C PRO A 119 -24.35 14.66 -11.73
N GLU A 120 -25.53 14.91 -11.13
CA GLU A 120 -25.91 14.30 -9.85
C GLU A 120 -25.87 12.76 -9.95
N GLY A 121 -25.11 12.12 -9.04
CA GLY A 121 -24.97 10.66 -8.99
C GLY A 121 -24.10 10.04 -10.10
N LYS A 122 -23.38 10.84 -10.88
CA LYS A 122 -22.38 10.39 -11.85
C LYS A 122 -21.02 10.98 -11.52
N ARG A 123 -19.99 10.33 -12.04
CA ARG A 123 -18.60 10.70 -11.90
C ARG A 123 -18.34 12.11 -12.44
N ARG A 124 -17.56 12.90 -11.72
CA ARG A 124 -17.05 14.20 -12.18
C ARG A 124 -16.13 14.03 -13.35
N GLU A 125 -16.31 14.78 -14.41
CA GLU A 125 -15.44 14.83 -15.58
C GLU A 125 -14.75 16.19 -15.67
N GLY A 126 -13.52 16.20 -16.14
CA GLY A 126 -12.72 17.43 -16.23
C GLY A 126 -11.78 17.43 -17.42
N LYS A 127 -11.21 18.61 -17.68
CA LYS A 127 -10.20 18.86 -18.70
C LYS A 127 -8.97 19.49 -18.07
N ILE A 128 -7.79 18.96 -18.38
CA ILE A 128 -6.52 19.54 -17.95
C ILE A 128 -6.25 20.78 -18.79
N THR A 129 -6.13 21.93 -18.12
CA THR A 129 -5.87 23.22 -18.75
C THR A 129 -4.39 23.56 -18.77
N LYS A 130 -3.64 23.09 -17.75
CA LYS A 130 -2.22 23.39 -17.62
C LYS A 130 -1.50 22.31 -16.83
N ILE A 131 -0.28 22.01 -17.24
CA ILE A 131 0.65 21.21 -16.47
C ILE A 131 1.48 22.17 -15.62
N VAL A 132 1.35 22.07 -14.29
CA VAL A 132 2.02 22.96 -13.33
C VAL A 132 3.44 22.50 -13.12
N GLN A 133 3.61 21.17 -12.89
CA GLN A 133 4.89 20.55 -12.67
C GLN A 133 4.90 19.15 -13.27
N ARG A 134 5.99 18.80 -13.94
CA ARG A 134 6.22 17.45 -14.44
C ARG A 134 6.60 16.53 -13.29
N GLY A 135 5.82 15.47 -13.09
CA GLY A 135 6.07 14.48 -12.05
C GLY A 135 7.14 13.47 -12.44
N THR A 136 7.20 13.11 -13.72
CA THR A 136 8.12 12.10 -14.23
C THR A 136 9.13 12.72 -15.19
N GLN A 137 10.41 12.65 -14.84
CA GLN A 137 11.52 13.09 -15.68
C GLN A 137 12.30 11.92 -16.27
N ARG A 138 12.27 10.76 -15.61
CA ARG A 138 13.00 9.56 -16.01
C ARG A 138 12.05 8.38 -16.12
N ILE A 139 12.23 7.58 -17.16
CA ILE A 139 11.41 6.41 -17.44
C ILE A 139 12.35 5.24 -17.69
N VAL A 140 12.00 4.08 -17.15
CA VAL A 140 12.69 2.80 -17.42
C VAL A 140 11.94 2.06 -18.51
N GLY A 141 12.68 1.46 -19.42
CA GLY A 141 12.06 0.71 -20.50
C GLY A 141 13.04 -0.12 -21.32
N TYR A 142 12.47 -0.78 -22.29
CA TYR A 142 13.16 -1.65 -23.24
C TYR A 142 13.56 -0.86 -24.48
N TYR A 143 14.86 -0.83 -24.83
CA TYR A 143 15.37 -0.11 -25.98
C TYR A 143 15.32 -0.95 -27.25
N GLN A 144 14.79 -0.38 -28.32
CA GLN A 144 14.76 -0.92 -29.67
C GLN A 144 15.53 0.01 -30.61
N SER A 145 16.70 -0.45 -31.07
CA SER A 145 17.56 0.30 -31.98
C SER A 145 17.03 0.22 -33.42
N ARG A 146 17.14 1.33 -34.14
CA ARG A 146 16.97 1.44 -35.59
C ARG A 146 18.23 2.06 -36.20
N LYS A 147 18.30 2.19 -37.51
CA LYS A 147 19.52 2.61 -38.22
C LYS A 147 20.08 3.97 -37.75
N ASN A 148 19.23 4.96 -37.51
CA ASN A 148 19.62 6.34 -37.15
C ASN A 148 18.92 6.87 -35.88
N PHE A 149 18.14 6.04 -35.19
CA PHE A 149 17.39 6.38 -33.99
C PHE A 149 16.97 5.10 -33.26
N GLY A 150 16.34 5.23 -32.13
CA GLY A 150 15.68 4.11 -31.44
C GLY A 150 14.46 4.57 -30.69
N PHE A 151 13.78 3.61 -30.11
CA PHE A 151 12.64 3.84 -29.20
C PHE A 151 12.88 3.14 -27.89
N VAL A 152 12.41 3.76 -26.81
CA VAL A 152 12.28 3.10 -25.51
C VAL A 152 10.80 2.81 -25.31
N VAL A 153 10.47 1.53 -25.17
CA VAL A 153 9.13 1.06 -24.77
C VAL A 153 9.11 1.07 -23.25
N PRO A 154 8.28 1.92 -22.61
CA PRO A 154 8.21 2.01 -21.16
C PRO A 154 7.79 0.69 -20.49
N ASP A 155 8.41 0.33 -19.37
CA ASP A 155 8.01 -0.83 -18.56
C ASP A 155 6.69 -0.60 -17.81
N ASN A 156 6.36 0.66 -17.53
CA ASN A 156 5.13 1.06 -16.88
C ASN A 156 4.08 1.42 -17.94
N GLU A 157 3.05 0.59 -18.06
CA GLU A 157 1.95 0.73 -19.00
C GLU A 157 1.14 2.04 -18.88
N ARG A 158 1.33 2.80 -17.77
CA ARG A 158 0.74 4.14 -17.60
C ARG A 158 1.38 5.18 -18.52
N PHE A 159 2.56 4.89 -19.10
CA PHE A 159 3.16 5.68 -20.17
C PHE A 159 2.76 5.10 -21.51
N LEU A 160 1.76 5.72 -22.14
CA LEU A 160 1.06 5.19 -23.31
C LEU A 160 1.86 5.25 -24.61
N GLN A 161 2.98 5.96 -24.63
CA GLN A 161 3.74 6.21 -25.85
C GLN A 161 5.20 5.80 -25.71
N ASP A 162 5.75 5.21 -26.77
CA ASP A 162 7.16 4.97 -26.90
C ASP A 162 7.94 6.29 -26.94
N ILE A 163 9.11 6.31 -26.30
CA ILE A 163 9.98 7.48 -26.23
C ILE A 163 10.98 7.42 -27.38
N PHE A 164 10.98 8.42 -28.24
CA PHE A 164 11.95 8.56 -29.31
C PHE A 164 13.33 8.94 -28.75
N VAL A 165 14.38 8.23 -29.21
CA VAL A 165 15.76 8.50 -28.80
C VAL A 165 16.63 8.65 -30.05
N PRO A 166 17.17 9.86 -30.34
CA PRO A 166 18.15 10.06 -31.39
C PRO A 166 19.39 9.19 -31.20
N ALA A 167 20.04 8.76 -32.29
CA ALA A 167 21.22 7.88 -32.20
C ALA A 167 22.36 8.44 -31.35
N GLU A 168 22.62 9.73 -31.45
CA GLU A 168 23.64 10.46 -30.66
C GLU A 168 23.32 10.52 -29.15
N ARG A 169 22.06 10.26 -28.76
CA ARG A 169 21.60 10.25 -27.37
C ARG A 169 21.34 8.86 -26.82
N SER A 170 21.68 7.83 -27.60
CA SER A 170 21.46 6.42 -27.23
C SER A 170 22.51 5.86 -26.27
N LYS A 171 23.59 6.60 -25.99
CA LYS A 171 24.69 6.15 -25.09
C LYS A 171 25.30 4.79 -25.49
N GLY A 172 25.16 4.38 -26.76
CA GLY A 172 25.63 3.06 -27.24
C GLY A 172 24.70 1.90 -26.89
N ALA A 173 23.46 2.16 -26.47
CA ALA A 173 22.50 1.10 -26.23
C ALA A 173 22.17 0.35 -27.53
N VAL A 174 21.95 -0.95 -27.41
CA VAL A 174 21.53 -1.85 -28.52
C VAL A 174 20.15 -2.43 -28.17
N THR A 175 19.46 -2.97 -29.19
CA THR A 175 18.18 -3.66 -28.97
C THR A 175 18.35 -4.77 -27.95
N GLY A 176 17.44 -4.82 -26.98
CA GLY A 176 17.50 -5.75 -25.85
C GLY A 176 17.97 -5.13 -24.54
N HIS A 177 18.55 -3.94 -24.58
CA HIS A 177 18.95 -3.27 -23.34
C HIS A 177 17.74 -2.72 -22.60
N LYS A 178 17.72 -2.92 -21.28
CA LYS A 178 16.94 -2.16 -20.33
C LYS A 178 17.69 -0.87 -20.02
N VAL A 179 17.00 0.26 -20.12
CA VAL A 179 17.62 1.59 -20.01
C VAL A 179 16.80 2.53 -19.16
N VAL A 180 17.47 3.52 -18.56
CA VAL A 180 16.82 4.70 -17.98
C VAL A 180 16.93 5.82 -19.00
N VAL A 181 15.80 6.34 -19.44
CA VAL A 181 15.71 7.48 -20.37
C VAL A 181 15.22 8.72 -19.62
N GLU A 182 15.92 9.83 -19.79
CA GLU A 182 15.51 11.14 -19.31
C GLU A 182 14.78 11.88 -20.41
N LEU A 183 13.56 12.31 -20.15
CA LEU A 183 12.73 13.03 -21.11
C LEU A 183 13.32 14.42 -21.40
N THR A 184 13.47 14.73 -22.68
CA THR A 184 13.89 16.04 -23.19
C THR A 184 12.71 16.80 -23.82
N SER A 185 11.67 16.07 -24.24
CA SER A 185 10.39 16.58 -24.70
C SER A 185 9.27 15.64 -24.32
N TYR A 186 8.11 16.18 -23.98
CA TYR A 186 6.95 15.43 -23.47
C TYR A 186 5.90 15.13 -24.54
N GLY A 187 6.21 15.35 -25.82
CA GLY A 187 5.31 14.98 -26.90
C GLY A 187 4.18 15.97 -27.15
N GLU A 188 4.44 17.26 -27.03
CA GLU A 188 3.46 18.33 -27.34
C GLU A 188 3.08 18.36 -28.82
N ASN A 189 1.85 18.78 -29.11
CA ASN A 189 1.31 18.93 -30.47
C ASN A 189 1.28 17.65 -31.32
N GLY A 190 0.96 16.49 -30.71
CA GLY A 190 0.86 15.21 -31.40
C GLY A 190 2.19 14.56 -31.78
N LYS A 191 3.31 15.10 -31.32
CA LYS A 191 4.62 14.45 -31.45
C LYS A 191 4.81 13.42 -30.33
N LYS A 192 5.61 12.38 -30.60
CA LYS A 192 6.02 11.43 -29.57
C LYS A 192 6.97 12.09 -28.56
N PRO A 193 6.99 11.64 -27.29
CA PRO A 193 8.00 12.08 -26.34
C PRO A 193 9.41 11.78 -26.84
N GLU A 194 10.37 12.65 -26.55
CA GLU A 194 11.77 12.49 -26.90
C GLU A 194 12.63 12.43 -25.62
N GLY A 195 13.65 11.61 -25.63
CA GLY A 195 14.54 11.46 -24.49
C GLY A 195 15.99 11.16 -24.86
N LYS A 196 16.83 11.13 -23.83
CA LYS A 196 18.23 10.69 -23.89
C LYS A 196 18.42 9.54 -22.90
N ILE A 197 19.15 8.50 -23.29
CA ILE A 197 19.53 7.42 -22.39
C ILE A 197 20.58 7.95 -21.42
N VAL A 198 20.29 7.88 -20.12
CA VAL A 198 21.19 8.30 -19.05
C VAL A 198 21.90 7.11 -18.39
N GLU A 199 21.27 5.94 -18.41
CA GLU A 199 21.83 4.73 -17.80
C GLU A 199 21.43 3.49 -18.63
N ILE A 200 22.35 2.56 -18.83
CA ILE A 200 22.08 1.23 -19.38
C ILE A 200 22.16 0.25 -18.22
N LEU A 201 21.05 -0.43 -17.92
CA LEU A 201 20.95 -1.35 -16.79
C LEU A 201 21.54 -2.74 -17.10
N GLY A 202 21.56 -3.11 -18.38
CA GLY A 202 22.02 -4.39 -18.91
C GLY A 202 21.10 -4.91 -20.01
N HIS A 203 21.41 -6.07 -20.56
CA HIS A 203 20.54 -6.76 -21.49
C HIS A 203 19.39 -7.43 -20.74
N VAL A 204 18.21 -7.53 -21.34
CA VAL A 204 17.01 -8.12 -20.72
C VAL A 204 17.23 -9.58 -20.24
N THR A 205 18.22 -10.28 -20.83
CA THR A 205 18.60 -11.65 -20.43
C THR A 205 19.65 -11.71 -19.33
N ASP A 206 20.22 -10.57 -18.93
CA ASP A 206 21.26 -10.55 -17.90
C ASP A 206 20.64 -10.77 -16.52
N PRO A 207 21.24 -11.62 -15.66
CA PRO A 207 20.73 -11.89 -14.31
C PRO A 207 20.57 -10.60 -13.48
N GLY A 208 19.41 -10.44 -12.86
CA GLY A 208 19.10 -9.32 -11.93
C GLY A 208 18.75 -7.99 -12.60
N VAL A 209 18.82 -7.88 -13.93
CA VAL A 209 18.40 -6.67 -14.68
C VAL A 209 16.88 -6.47 -14.60
N ASP A 210 16.15 -7.55 -14.51
CA ASP A 210 14.70 -7.58 -14.34
C ASP A 210 14.26 -6.84 -13.04
N ILE A 211 14.83 -7.23 -11.90
CA ILE A 211 14.57 -6.57 -10.61
C ILE A 211 15.14 -5.15 -10.59
N LEU A 212 16.36 -4.95 -11.14
CA LEU A 212 16.97 -3.63 -11.23
C LEU A 212 16.10 -2.64 -12.03
N SER A 213 15.43 -3.10 -13.09
CA SER A 213 14.46 -2.30 -13.84
C SER A 213 13.32 -1.81 -12.95
N ILE A 214 12.76 -2.67 -12.11
CA ILE A 214 11.70 -2.29 -11.16
C ILE A 214 12.25 -1.29 -10.14
N VAL A 215 13.41 -1.55 -9.55
CA VAL A 215 14.08 -0.65 -8.60
C VAL A 215 14.23 0.76 -9.17
N LYS A 216 14.72 0.87 -10.40
CA LYS A 216 14.89 2.15 -11.09
C LYS A 216 13.55 2.76 -11.51
N GLY A 217 12.57 1.94 -11.89
CA GLY A 217 11.23 2.39 -12.26
C GLY A 217 10.46 3.04 -11.11
N TYR A 218 10.71 2.59 -9.88
CA TYR A 218 10.17 3.19 -8.67
C TYR A 218 11.09 4.23 -8.01
N ASP A 219 12.19 4.60 -8.67
CA ASP A 219 13.21 5.53 -8.16
C ASP A 219 13.70 5.18 -6.74
N LEU A 220 13.90 3.88 -6.49
CA LEU A 220 14.41 3.40 -5.22
C LEU A 220 15.92 3.67 -5.12
N PRO A 221 16.40 4.26 -4.01
CA PRO A 221 17.82 4.59 -3.84
C PRO A 221 18.63 3.32 -3.56
N THR A 222 19.48 2.92 -4.49
CA THR A 222 20.32 1.69 -4.39
C THR A 222 21.60 1.90 -3.61
N GLU A 223 22.13 3.13 -3.61
CA GLU A 223 23.42 3.46 -3.02
C GLU A 223 23.26 4.52 -1.93
N PHE A 224 24.16 4.51 -0.96
CA PHE A 224 24.26 5.56 0.04
C PHE A 224 25.31 6.60 -0.39
N PRO A 225 25.04 7.91 -0.23
CA PRO A 225 26.07 8.93 -0.42
C PRO A 225 27.29 8.69 0.46
N GLU A 226 28.49 8.99 -0.03
CA GLU A 226 29.76 8.79 0.70
C GLU A 226 29.75 9.46 2.09
N LYS A 227 29.21 10.67 2.19
CA LYS A 227 29.08 11.38 3.49
C LYS A 227 28.22 10.62 4.51
N VAL A 228 27.24 9.85 4.06
CA VAL A 228 26.37 9.01 4.90
C VAL A 228 27.13 7.79 5.37
N LEU A 229 27.86 7.11 4.46
CA LEU A 229 28.70 5.95 4.80
C LEU A 229 29.80 6.34 5.78
N ASN A 230 30.51 7.45 5.54
CA ASN A 230 31.55 7.96 6.44
C ASN A 230 31.00 8.32 7.83
N GLN A 231 29.79 8.86 7.91
CA GLN A 231 29.14 9.10 9.20
C GLN A 231 28.76 7.79 9.89
N ALA A 232 28.21 6.83 9.15
CA ALA A 232 27.82 5.54 9.70
C ALA A 232 29.02 4.79 10.33
N GLU A 233 30.14 4.73 9.63
CA GLU A 233 31.39 4.12 10.15
C GLU A 233 31.92 4.83 11.38
N ARG A 234 31.83 6.16 11.40
CA ARG A 234 32.30 6.96 12.54
C ARG A 234 31.48 6.73 13.81
N VAL A 235 30.15 6.56 13.68
CA VAL A 235 29.25 6.36 14.83
C VAL A 235 29.08 4.89 15.21
N ALA A 236 29.39 3.94 14.33
CA ALA A 236 29.28 2.51 14.57
C ALA A 236 30.44 2.00 15.46
N LYS A 237 30.40 2.39 16.73
CA LYS A 237 31.40 1.98 17.73
C LYS A 237 30.75 1.11 18.79
N ALA A 238 31.51 0.16 19.33
CA ALA A 238 31.07 -0.68 20.44
C ALA A 238 30.53 0.17 21.61
N VAL A 239 29.51 -0.34 22.27
CA VAL A 239 28.87 0.29 23.43
C VAL A 239 29.90 0.47 24.54
N THR A 240 30.00 1.67 25.07
CA THR A 240 30.93 2.04 26.15
C THR A 240 30.18 2.23 27.48
N THR A 241 30.92 2.28 28.59
CA THR A 241 30.31 2.62 29.89
C THR A 241 29.66 4.01 29.90
N ALA A 242 30.14 4.93 29.08
CA ALA A 242 29.53 6.25 28.92
C ALA A 242 28.17 6.18 28.23
N ASP A 243 28.03 5.29 27.26
CA ASP A 243 26.74 5.08 26.55
C ASP A 243 25.70 4.41 27.46
N MET A 244 26.14 3.64 28.44
CA MET A 244 25.27 2.95 29.41
C MET A 244 24.82 3.88 30.54
N ALA A 245 25.49 5.00 30.75
CA ALA A 245 25.22 5.89 31.89
C ALA A 245 23.76 6.41 31.85
N GLY A 246 23.04 6.26 32.95
CA GLY A 246 21.66 6.69 33.10
C GLY A 246 20.62 5.73 32.47
N ARG A 247 21.05 4.65 31.85
CA ARG A 247 20.17 3.62 31.29
C ARG A 247 19.88 2.55 32.36
N LYS A 248 18.73 1.92 32.27
CA LYS A 248 18.38 0.74 33.07
C LYS A 248 19.14 -0.46 32.51
N ASP A 249 19.96 -1.09 33.37
CA ASP A 249 20.71 -2.30 33.02
C ASP A 249 19.82 -3.53 33.17
N VAL A 250 19.49 -4.19 32.07
CA VAL A 250 18.68 -5.41 31.99
C VAL A 250 19.46 -6.56 31.35
N ARG A 251 20.77 -6.46 31.24
CA ARG A 251 21.64 -7.50 30.65
C ARG A 251 21.59 -8.85 31.33
N SER A 252 21.16 -8.88 32.60
CA SER A 252 20.99 -10.12 33.36
C SER A 252 19.63 -10.78 33.12
N TRP A 253 18.75 -10.17 32.40
CA TRP A 253 17.43 -10.74 32.06
C TRP A 253 17.60 -11.76 30.95
N GLN A 254 16.89 -12.89 31.03
CA GLN A 254 16.85 -13.87 29.96
C GLN A 254 16.12 -13.26 28.76
N THR A 255 16.86 -13.01 27.70
CA THR A 255 16.40 -12.22 26.53
C THR A 255 16.69 -12.95 25.24
N VAL A 256 15.73 -13.03 24.33
CA VAL A 256 15.88 -13.66 23.02
C VAL A 256 15.38 -12.75 21.90
N THR A 257 15.95 -12.89 20.70
CA THR A 257 15.32 -12.44 19.45
C THR A 257 14.69 -13.62 18.74
N ILE A 258 13.56 -13.41 18.04
CA ILE A 258 12.86 -14.46 17.28
C ILE A 258 12.49 -13.88 15.91
N ASP A 259 13.20 -14.29 14.86
CA ASP A 259 13.09 -13.72 13.53
C ASP A 259 13.15 -14.80 12.44
N GLY A 260 13.12 -14.40 11.18
CA GLY A 260 13.43 -15.29 10.06
C GLY A 260 14.91 -15.69 10.07
N GLU A 261 15.22 -16.86 9.49
CA GLU A 261 16.60 -17.38 9.45
C GLU A 261 17.58 -16.41 8.78
N ASP A 262 17.12 -15.71 7.74
CA ASP A 262 17.93 -14.80 6.91
C ASP A 262 17.97 -13.36 7.44
N ALA A 263 17.19 -13.03 8.49
CA ALA A 263 17.16 -11.70 9.11
C ALA A 263 18.51 -11.32 9.68
N LYS A 264 18.96 -10.08 9.45
CA LYS A 264 20.23 -9.52 9.95
C LYS A 264 20.05 -8.23 10.72
N ASP A 265 18.93 -7.58 10.53
CA ASP A 265 18.51 -6.32 11.13
C ASP A 265 17.49 -6.60 12.26
N LEU A 266 18.00 -7.12 13.39
CA LEU A 266 17.18 -7.54 14.52
C LEU A 266 16.74 -6.30 15.32
N ASP A 267 15.52 -5.82 15.05
CA ASP A 267 14.94 -4.63 15.67
C ASP A 267 14.51 -4.86 17.12
N ASP A 268 14.02 -6.05 17.45
CA ASP A 268 13.36 -6.35 18.71
C ASP A 268 13.92 -7.58 19.42
N ALA A 269 13.91 -7.52 20.75
CA ALA A 269 14.21 -8.64 21.63
C ALA A 269 13.17 -8.71 22.75
N ILE A 270 12.92 -9.90 23.24
CA ILE A 270 11.84 -10.19 24.18
C ILE A 270 12.38 -10.79 25.46
N THR A 271 11.88 -10.28 26.59
CA THR A 271 12.01 -10.87 27.91
C THR A 271 10.63 -11.14 28.47
N LEU A 272 10.40 -12.31 29.06
CA LEU A 272 9.13 -12.63 29.69
C LEU A 272 9.32 -13.44 30.95
N THR A 273 8.74 -12.94 32.05
CA THR A 273 8.63 -13.64 33.32
C THR A 273 7.21 -13.60 33.86
N LYS A 274 6.90 -14.45 34.82
CA LYS A 274 5.58 -14.47 35.47
C LYS A 274 5.74 -14.38 36.98
N GLU A 275 5.08 -13.43 37.59
CA GLU A 275 5.04 -13.23 39.06
C GLU A 275 3.60 -13.38 39.55
N GLY A 276 3.30 -14.51 40.20
CA GLY A 276 1.93 -14.87 40.55
C GLY A 276 1.05 -15.06 39.31
N ASP A 277 0.02 -14.23 39.19
CA ASP A 277 -0.92 -14.21 38.05
C ASP A 277 -0.61 -13.13 37.03
N ARG A 278 0.51 -12.41 37.18
CA ARG A 278 0.93 -11.31 36.31
C ARG A 278 2.12 -11.70 35.46
N TYR A 279 2.09 -11.26 34.20
CA TYR A 279 3.19 -11.40 33.26
C TYR A 279 3.98 -10.10 33.23
N ILE A 280 5.30 -10.20 33.27
CA ILE A 280 6.22 -9.07 33.09
C ILE A 280 6.85 -9.25 31.71
N LEU A 281 6.35 -8.49 30.74
CA LEU A 281 6.80 -8.54 29.35
C LEU A 281 7.71 -7.35 29.06
N GLY A 282 8.95 -7.60 28.71
CA GLY A 282 9.90 -6.63 28.18
C GLY A 282 9.98 -6.73 26.66
N VAL A 283 9.63 -5.66 25.97
CA VAL A 283 9.84 -5.49 24.52
C VAL A 283 10.95 -4.47 24.36
N HIS A 284 12.12 -4.95 23.94
CA HIS A 284 13.35 -4.18 23.84
C HIS A 284 13.62 -3.88 22.37
N ILE A 285 13.61 -2.58 22.00
CA ILE A 285 13.77 -2.14 20.63
C ILE A 285 15.12 -1.45 20.45
N ALA A 286 15.83 -1.78 19.39
CA ALA A 286 17.12 -1.19 19.04
C ALA A 286 17.10 0.35 19.15
N ASP A 287 18.00 0.94 19.95
CA ASP A 287 18.08 2.39 20.10
C ASP A 287 18.85 3.04 18.93
N VAL A 288 18.23 3.03 17.77
CA VAL A 288 18.80 3.59 16.53
C VAL A 288 19.09 5.09 16.68
N THR A 289 18.30 5.80 17.48
CA THR A 289 18.47 7.25 17.71
C THR A 289 19.77 7.62 18.40
N ASN A 290 20.43 6.66 19.06
CA ASN A 290 21.76 6.88 19.62
C ASN A 290 22.81 7.13 18.52
N TYR A 291 22.62 6.55 17.36
CA TYR A 291 23.53 6.61 16.21
C TYR A 291 23.06 7.58 15.13
N VAL A 292 21.75 7.72 14.94
CA VAL A 292 21.13 8.56 13.92
C VAL A 292 20.52 9.80 14.56
N GLN A 293 21.36 10.83 14.70
CA GLN A 293 20.96 12.10 15.30
C GLN A 293 20.11 12.92 14.31
N GLU A 294 19.11 13.64 14.84
CA GLU A 294 18.22 14.49 14.06
C GLU A 294 19.01 15.49 13.20
N ASN A 295 18.58 15.69 11.97
CA ASN A 295 19.22 16.56 10.96
C ASN A 295 20.65 16.17 10.56
N SER A 296 21.15 15.00 10.95
CA SER A 296 22.42 14.47 10.46
C SER A 296 22.33 14.01 9.00
N ALA A 297 23.48 13.69 8.37
CA ALA A 297 23.45 13.13 7.02
C ALA A 297 22.75 11.77 6.98
N LEU A 298 22.92 10.94 8.02
CA LEU A 298 22.22 9.67 8.20
C LEU A 298 20.72 9.88 8.31
N ASP A 299 20.29 10.84 9.10
CA ASP A 299 18.88 11.14 9.33
C ASP A 299 18.16 11.61 8.07
N ARG A 300 18.76 12.56 7.35
CA ARG A 300 18.20 13.04 6.08
C ARG A 300 18.09 11.94 5.03
N GLU A 301 19.07 11.05 4.97
CA GLU A 301 19.01 9.91 4.05
C GLU A 301 17.96 8.89 4.50
N ALA A 302 17.85 8.63 5.81
CA ALA A 302 16.82 7.73 6.36
C ALA A 302 15.40 8.26 6.07
N LEU A 303 15.14 9.56 6.25
CA LEU A 303 13.86 10.19 5.91
C LEU A 303 13.57 10.08 4.40
N LYS A 304 14.55 10.39 3.55
CA LYS A 304 14.42 10.28 2.09
C LYS A 304 14.06 8.86 1.63
N ARG A 305 14.54 7.83 2.32
CA ARG A 305 14.22 6.43 2.08
C ARG A 305 12.88 6.04 2.70
N GLY A 306 12.57 6.56 3.89
CA GLY A 306 11.33 6.36 4.66
C GLY A 306 11.19 4.97 5.24
N THR A 307 11.55 3.96 4.48
CA THR A 307 11.48 2.54 4.88
C THR A 307 12.54 1.70 4.15
N SER A 308 12.91 0.56 4.71
CA SER A 308 13.60 -0.50 3.97
C SER A 308 12.64 -1.15 2.99
N VAL A 309 13.13 -1.62 1.84
CA VAL A 309 12.33 -2.27 0.79
C VAL A 309 12.80 -3.71 0.62
N TYR A 310 11.89 -4.67 0.76
CA TYR A 310 12.18 -6.10 0.74
C TYR A 310 11.76 -6.72 -0.60
N LEU A 311 12.67 -6.69 -1.57
CA LEU A 311 12.43 -7.26 -2.88
C LEU A 311 12.66 -8.78 -2.88
N ALA A 312 12.24 -9.45 -3.95
CA ALA A 312 12.33 -10.90 -4.02
C ALA A 312 13.77 -11.45 -3.90
N ASP A 313 14.79 -10.70 -4.36
CA ASP A 313 16.19 -11.11 -4.43
C ASP A 313 17.11 -10.31 -3.50
N ARG A 314 16.68 -9.16 -2.99
CA ARG A 314 17.51 -8.24 -2.19
C ARG A 314 16.71 -7.34 -1.29
N VAL A 315 17.39 -6.77 -0.29
CA VAL A 315 16.86 -5.71 0.57
C VAL A 315 17.58 -4.41 0.24
N ILE A 316 16.80 -3.34 0.02
CA ILE A 316 17.30 -1.96 -0.04
C ILE A 316 17.08 -1.35 1.35
N PRO A 317 18.13 -1.24 2.19
CA PRO A 317 17.96 -0.85 3.57
C PRO A 317 17.75 0.66 3.74
N MET A 318 17.00 1.05 4.76
CA MET A 318 16.84 2.46 5.17
C MET A 318 18.14 3.04 5.72
N LEU A 319 18.93 2.23 6.43
CA LEU A 319 20.20 2.61 7.05
C LEU A 319 21.36 1.81 6.47
N PRO A 320 22.61 2.35 6.44
CA PRO A 320 23.79 1.58 6.06
C PRO A 320 23.95 0.30 6.87
N ARG A 321 24.41 -0.77 6.24
CA ARG A 321 24.48 -2.11 6.86
C ARG A 321 25.37 -2.19 8.11
N VAL A 322 26.38 -1.32 8.22
CA VAL A 322 27.20 -1.25 9.42
C VAL A 322 26.37 -0.86 10.66
N LEU A 323 25.26 -0.13 10.47
CA LEU A 323 24.28 0.17 11.52
C LEU A 323 23.16 -0.87 11.55
N SER A 324 22.46 -1.08 10.43
CA SER A 324 21.26 -1.94 10.42
C SER A 324 21.53 -3.38 10.78
N ASN A 325 22.63 -3.97 10.32
CA ASN A 325 23.01 -5.36 10.61
C ASN A 325 24.04 -5.47 11.73
N GLY A 326 24.71 -4.35 12.05
CA GLY A 326 25.80 -4.27 13.02
C GLY A 326 25.36 -3.66 14.35
N MET A 327 25.71 -2.38 14.55
CA MET A 327 25.58 -1.73 15.86
C MET A 327 24.15 -1.55 16.37
N CYS A 328 23.17 -1.37 15.48
CA CYS A 328 21.77 -1.28 15.88
C CYS A 328 21.13 -2.65 16.09
N SER A 329 21.54 -3.67 15.32
CA SER A 329 20.97 -5.01 15.42
C SER A 329 21.22 -5.63 16.80
N LEU A 330 20.18 -6.19 17.42
CA LEU A 330 20.22 -6.81 18.74
C LEU A 330 20.85 -8.22 18.67
N ASN A 331 22.13 -8.27 18.23
CA ASN A 331 22.86 -9.52 18.06
C ASN A 331 23.12 -10.20 19.41
N ALA A 332 23.03 -11.53 19.44
CA ALA A 332 23.25 -12.33 20.65
C ALA A 332 24.67 -12.22 21.14
N GLY A 333 24.85 -12.23 22.48
CA GLY A 333 26.13 -12.19 23.16
C GLY A 333 26.82 -10.82 23.17
N GLU A 334 26.18 -9.77 22.70
CA GLU A 334 26.74 -8.43 22.64
C GLU A 334 25.90 -7.44 23.43
N ASP A 335 26.55 -6.50 24.13
CA ASP A 335 25.86 -5.42 24.81
C ASP A 335 25.29 -4.46 23.74
N ARG A 336 23.99 -4.17 23.83
CA ARG A 336 23.26 -3.29 22.92
C ARG A 336 22.44 -2.27 23.68
N LEU A 337 22.33 -1.09 23.08
CA LEU A 337 21.44 -0.03 23.57
C LEU A 337 20.04 -0.26 23.03
N ALA A 338 19.06 -0.17 23.89
CA ALA A 338 17.66 -0.33 23.52
C ALA A 338 16.76 0.77 24.13
N LEU A 339 15.61 0.95 23.54
CA LEU A 339 14.47 1.65 24.10
C LEU A 339 13.40 0.60 24.37
N SER A 340 13.07 0.41 25.64
CA SER A 340 12.26 -0.73 26.08
C SER A 340 10.91 -0.29 26.61
N CYS A 341 9.87 -1.04 26.22
CA CYS A 341 8.55 -0.99 26.82
C CYS A 341 8.39 -2.23 27.70
N ILE A 342 8.41 -2.03 29.02
CA ILE A 342 8.29 -3.09 30.01
C ILE A 342 6.88 -3.02 30.59
N MET A 343 6.08 -4.07 30.42
CA MET A 343 4.65 -4.07 30.73
C MET A 343 4.34 -5.15 31.76
N THR A 344 3.52 -4.78 32.75
CA THR A 344 2.88 -5.73 33.66
C THR A 344 1.47 -6.03 33.14
N ILE A 345 1.22 -7.28 32.79
CA ILE A 345 -0.02 -7.73 32.14
C ILE A 345 -0.76 -8.69 33.07
N ASP A 346 -2.05 -8.48 33.27
CA ASP A 346 -2.89 -9.35 34.08
C ASP A 346 -3.31 -10.63 33.32
N ALA A 347 -3.94 -11.57 34.03
CA ALA A 347 -4.43 -12.82 33.45
C ALA A 347 -5.53 -12.64 32.37
N LYS A 348 -6.07 -11.44 32.19
CA LYS A 348 -7.06 -11.09 31.16
C LYS A 348 -6.41 -10.41 29.93
N GLY A 349 -5.09 -10.20 29.98
CA GLY A 349 -4.33 -9.53 28.94
C GLY A 349 -4.36 -8.00 29.01
N ASN A 350 -4.80 -7.39 30.12
CA ASN A 350 -4.75 -5.95 30.29
C ASN A 350 -3.38 -5.52 30.79
N VAL A 351 -2.82 -4.48 30.19
CA VAL A 351 -1.62 -3.80 30.71
C VAL A 351 -2.06 -2.98 31.93
N VAL A 352 -1.64 -3.41 33.12
CA VAL A 352 -2.00 -2.77 34.39
C VAL A 352 -0.95 -1.79 34.89
N ASP A 353 0.27 -1.92 34.38
CA ASP A 353 1.39 -1.00 34.62
C ASP A 353 2.39 -1.11 33.48
N HIS A 354 3.15 -0.04 33.21
CA HIS A 354 4.20 -0.06 32.22
C HIS A 354 5.31 0.94 32.52
N GLN A 355 6.49 0.68 31.99
CA GLN A 355 7.63 1.57 32.02
C GLN A 355 8.27 1.64 30.64
N ILE A 356 8.37 2.84 30.07
CA ILE A 356 9.19 3.09 28.90
C ILE A 356 10.54 3.64 29.38
N ALA A 357 11.65 3.02 28.97
CA ALA A 357 12.96 3.38 29.47
C ALA A 357 14.07 3.12 28.43
N GLU A 358 15.11 3.94 28.49
CA GLU A 358 16.37 3.65 27.83
C GLU A 358 17.08 2.53 28.61
N THR A 359 17.48 1.46 27.93
CA THR A 359 18.04 0.24 28.56
C THR A 359 19.35 -0.17 27.91
N VAL A 360 20.07 -1.06 28.61
CA VAL A 360 21.16 -1.84 28.04
C VAL A 360 20.77 -3.31 28.14
N VAL A 361 20.78 -3.98 27.00
CA VAL A 361 20.39 -5.39 26.85
C VAL A 361 21.59 -6.22 26.40
N ASN A 362 21.54 -7.52 26.71
CA ASN A 362 22.43 -8.54 26.13
C ASN A 362 21.55 -9.73 25.79
N VAL A 363 21.42 -10.03 24.50
CA VAL A 363 20.57 -11.11 24.03
C VAL A 363 21.29 -12.45 24.24
N ASP A 364 20.64 -13.39 24.93
CA ASP A 364 21.22 -14.72 25.23
C ASP A 364 21.27 -15.57 23.95
N GLU A 365 20.16 -15.61 23.21
CA GLU A 365 20.03 -16.45 22.00
C GLU A 365 19.27 -15.75 20.89
N ARG A 366 19.79 -15.91 19.67
CA ARG A 366 19.07 -15.60 18.44
C ARG A 366 18.28 -16.81 17.98
N MET A 367 16.97 -16.77 18.14
CA MET A 367 16.06 -17.83 17.71
C MET A 367 15.50 -17.55 16.33
N SER A 368 15.12 -18.61 15.62
CA SER A 368 14.33 -18.49 14.39
C SER A 368 12.87 -18.86 14.63
N TYR A 369 11.97 -18.35 13.76
CA TYR A 369 10.57 -18.78 13.79
C TYR A 369 10.43 -20.30 13.65
N THR A 370 11.27 -20.91 12.83
CA THR A 370 11.29 -22.37 12.62
C THR A 370 11.71 -23.12 13.87
N SER A 371 12.80 -22.69 14.54
CA SER A 371 13.26 -23.34 15.76
C SER A 371 12.24 -23.25 16.89
N VAL A 372 11.63 -22.07 17.11
CA VAL A 372 10.61 -21.91 18.15
C VAL A 372 9.33 -22.70 17.82
N LYS A 373 8.92 -22.80 16.55
CA LYS A 373 7.84 -23.69 16.12
C LYS A 373 8.15 -25.15 16.44
N LYS A 374 9.34 -25.64 16.06
CA LYS A 374 9.77 -27.00 16.37
C LYS A 374 9.71 -27.32 17.86
N ILE A 375 10.11 -26.36 18.71
CA ILE A 375 10.04 -26.53 20.16
C ILE A 375 8.59 -26.56 20.65
N LEU A 376 7.75 -25.61 20.24
CA LEU A 376 6.43 -25.40 20.82
C LEU A 376 5.31 -26.26 20.19
N GLU A 377 5.41 -26.59 18.91
CA GLU A 377 4.39 -27.35 18.18
C GLU A 377 4.85 -28.78 17.91
N ASP A 378 6.03 -28.94 17.28
CA ASP A 378 6.51 -30.23 16.81
C ASP A 378 7.15 -31.07 17.92
N ARG A 379 7.57 -30.45 19.04
CA ARG A 379 8.29 -31.08 20.16
C ARG A 379 9.53 -31.82 19.69
N ASP A 380 10.28 -31.22 18.77
CA ASP A 380 11.51 -31.76 18.21
C ASP A 380 12.54 -32.00 19.31
N GLU A 381 13.03 -33.24 19.42
CA GLU A 381 13.92 -33.65 20.53
C GLU A 381 15.27 -32.90 20.51
N GLU A 382 15.84 -32.68 19.32
CA GLU A 382 17.14 -32.01 19.17
C GLU A 382 17.04 -30.52 19.53
N GLU A 383 16.02 -29.81 19.02
CA GLU A 383 15.79 -28.41 19.36
C GLU A 383 15.43 -28.22 20.84
N CYS A 384 14.63 -29.11 21.40
CA CYS A 384 14.26 -29.08 22.81
C CYS A 384 15.47 -29.36 23.74
N GLU A 385 16.38 -30.28 23.38
CA GLU A 385 17.59 -30.51 24.15
C GLU A 385 18.53 -29.31 24.07
N ARG A 386 18.72 -28.76 22.87
CA ARG A 386 19.60 -27.62 22.63
C ARG A 386 19.18 -26.36 23.38
N TYR A 387 17.90 -26.08 23.44
CA TYR A 387 17.35 -24.85 24.05
C TYR A 387 16.54 -25.12 25.33
N HIS A 388 16.84 -26.17 26.05
CA HIS A 388 16.04 -26.63 27.22
C HIS A 388 15.82 -25.53 28.25
N ASP A 389 16.80 -24.64 28.49
CA ASP A 389 16.70 -23.54 29.45
C ASP A 389 15.72 -22.43 29.02
N LEU A 390 15.40 -22.35 27.73
CA LEU A 390 14.48 -21.34 27.13
C LEU A 390 13.05 -21.86 27.01
N ILE A 391 12.84 -23.19 27.08
CA ILE A 391 11.49 -23.78 26.88
C ILE A 391 10.46 -23.20 27.85
N PRO A 392 10.74 -23.02 29.17
CA PRO A 392 9.75 -22.44 30.08
C PRO A 392 9.30 -21.03 29.65
N MET A 393 10.22 -20.21 29.14
CA MET A 393 9.91 -18.88 28.65
C MET A 393 9.09 -18.95 27.36
N PHE A 394 9.40 -19.84 26.43
CA PHE A 394 8.61 -20.00 25.17
C PHE A 394 7.19 -20.50 25.44
N GLU A 395 7.00 -21.43 26.40
CA GLU A 395 5.65 -21.85 26.83
C GLU A 395 4.86 -20.66 27.41
N LEU A 396 5.53 -19.85 28.24
CA LEU A 396 4.93 -18.66 28.81
C LEU A 396 4.59 -17.61 27.71
N MET A 397 5.45 -17.45 26.71
CA MET A 397 5.18 -16.58 25.55
C MET A 397 3.96 -17.06 24.76
N LYS A 398 3.83 -18.37 24.54
CA LYS A 398 2.66 -18.96 23.88
C LYS A 398 1.38 -18.70 24.67
N GLU A 399 1.41 -18.90 26.01
CA GLU A 399 0.29 -18.63 26.90
C GLU A 399 -0.14 -17.17 26.84
N LEU A 400 0.79 -16.23 27.00
CA LEU A 400 0.50 -14.80 26.97
C LEU A 400 0.02 -14.34 25.59
N SER A 401 0.64 -14.81 24.51
CA SER A 401 0.21 -14.53 23.13
C SER A 401 -1.25 -14.91 22.91
N HIS A 402 -1.65 -16.10 23.37
CA HIS A 402 -3.04 -16.53 23.29
C HIS A 402 -3.99 -15.59 24.05
N ILE A 403 -3.63 -15.20 25.28
CA ILE A 403 -4.44 -14.27 26.10
C ILE A 403 -4.59 -12.91 25.40
N LEU A 404 -3.52 -12.36 24.85
CA LEU A 404 -3.53 -11.08 24.15
C LEU A 404 -4.38 -11.14 22.87
N ARG A 405 -4.28 -12.25 22.12
CA ARG A 405 -5.08 -12.47 20.90
C ARG A 405 -6.55 -12.59 21.21
N GLU A 406 -6.92 -13.36 22.21
CA GLU A 406 -8.30 -13.49 22.69
C GLU A 406 -8.88 -12.13 23.15
N ARG A 407 -8.05 -11.32 23.83
CA ARG A 407 -8.45 -9.95 24.22
C ARG A 407 -8.74 -9.08 22.98
N ARG A 408 -7.85 -9.09 21.97
CA ARG A 408 -8.06 -8.34 20.72
C ARG A 408 -9.28 -8.84 19.97
N HIS A 409 -9.46 -10.14 19.87
CA HIS A 409 -10.64 -10.74 19.23
C HIS A 409 -11.94 -10.31 19.94
N ARG A 410 -11.99 -10.36 21.27
CA ARG A 410 -13.15 -9.85 22.04
C ARG A 410 -13.45 -8.38 21.80
N ARG A 411 -12.41 -7.56 21.60
CA ARG A 411 -12.53 -6.14 21.26
C ARG A 411 -13.08 -5.91 19.86
N GLY A 412 -12.91 -6.86 18.96
CA GLY A 412 -13.39 -6.80 17.57
C GLY A 412 -12.30 -6.55 16.54
N ALA A 413 -11.03 -6.82 16.88
CA ALA A 413 -9.95 -6.73 15.92
C ALA A 413 -10.20 -7.66 14.72
N ILE A 414 -9.94 -7.16 13.53
CA ILE A 414 -10.15 -7.88 12.28
C ILE A 414 -8.83 -8.54 11.89
N ASP A 415 -8.84 -9.85 11.77
CA ASP A 415 -7.67 -10.63 11.31
C ASP A 415 -7.98 -11.18 9.90
N PHE A 416 -7.26 -10.67 8.90
CA PHE A 416 -7.32 -11.21 7.56
C PHE A 416 -6.15 -12.16 7.37
N ASP A 417 -6.44 -13.44 7.31
CA ASP A 417 -5.44 -14.49 7.10
C ASP A 417 -5.35 -14.84 5.61
N PHE A 418 -4.63 -14.03 4.85
CA PHE A 418 -4.33 -14.34 3.45
C PHE A 418 -2.96 -15.04 3.35
N PRO A 419 -2.86 -16.11 2.56
CA PRO A 419 -1.58 -16.75 2.32
C PRO A 419 -0.63 -15.80 1.56
N GLU A 420 0.52 -15.52 2.15
CA GLU A 420 1.60 -14.79 1.49
C GLU A 420 2.51 -15.77 0.74
N ALA A 421 3.09 -15.31 -0.36
CA ALA A 421 4.03 -16.12 -1.14
C ALA A 421 5.46 -15.92 -0.67
N LYS A 422 6.17 -17.02 -0.39
CA LYS A 422 7.63 -17.03 -0.29
C LYS A 422 8.21 -17.61 -1.57
N ILE A 423 8.94 -16.79 -2.32
CA ILE A 423 9.61 -17.21 -3.55
C ILE A 423 11.02 -17.69 -3.21
N ILE A 424 11.36 -18.89 -3.65
CA ILE A 424 12.69 -19.47 -3.48
C ILE A 424 13.45 -19.28 -4.78
N LEU A 425 14.58 -18.59 -4.71
CA LEU A 425 15.45 -18.29 -5.83
C LEU A 425 16.68 -19.17 -5.80
N ASN A 426 17.21 -19.52 -6.99
CA ASN A 426 18.54 -20.10 -7.13
C ASN A 426 19.64 -19.00 -7.09
N GLU A 427 20.91 -19.40 -7.20
CA GLU A 427 22.05 -18.49 -7.17
C GLU A 427 22.05 -17.48 -8.33
N SER A 428 21.36 -17.77 -9.42
CA SER A 428 21.19 -16.89 -10.58
C SER A 428 20.00 -15.93 -10.43
N GLY A 429 19.26 -15.99 -9.32
CA GLY A 429 18.07 -15.17 -9.07
C GLY A 429 16.80 -15.65 -9.79
N GLU A 430 16.80 -16.88 -10.32
CA GLU A 430 15.65 -17.49 -10.97
C GLU A 430 14.76 -18.19 -9.93
N PRO A 431 13.43 -18.08 -10.04
CA PRO A 431 12.51 -18.72 -9.12
C PRO A 431 12.45 -20.24 -9.37
N VAL A 432 12.79 -21.02 -8.36
CA VAL A 432 12.77 -22.49 -8.40
C VAL A 432 11.56 -23.08 -7.70
N ASP A 433 10.98 -22.37 -6.73
CA ASP A 433 9.79 -22.80 -6.01
C ASP A 433 9.01 -21.59 -5.46
N ILE A 434 7.70 -21.75 -5.27
CA ILE A 434 6.83 -20.78 -4.63
C ILE A 434 6.03 -21.50 -3.55
N LYS A 435 6.24 -21.12 -2.29
CA LYS A 435 5.54 -21.69 -1.13
C LYS A 435 4.67 -20.64 -0.46
N ALA A 436 3.58 -21.08 0.14
CA ALA A 436 2.86 -20.24 1.08
C ALA A 436 3.73 -19.98 2.31
N TYR A 437 3.75 -18.73 2.80
CA TYR A 437 4.45 -18.38 4.03
C TYR A 437 3.73 -19.03 5.22
N ASP A 438 4.49 -19.72 6.08
CA ASP A 438 3.95 -20.42 7.24
C ASP A 438 3.80 -19.45 8.43
N ARG A 439 2.58 -18.99 8.67
CA ARG A 439 2.22 -18.21 9.86
C ARG A 439 2.02 -19.14 11.07
N ASN A 440 3.11 -19.43 11.77
CA ASN A 440 3.17 -20.39 12.88
C ASN A 440 3.04 -19.73 14.26
N VAL A 441 3.14 -20.53 15.33
CA VAL A 441 3.05 -20.07 16.72
C VAL A 441 4.08 -18.98 17.03
N ALA A 442 5.30 -19.09 16.51
CA ALA A 442 6.37 -18.14 16.80
C ALA A 442 6.13 -16.76 16.18
N THR A 443 5.68 -16.72 14.90
CA THR A 443 5.31 -15.47 14.23
C THR A 443 4.15 -14.78 14.94
N LYS A 444 3.17 -15.56 15.42
CA LYS A 444 2.03 -15.05 16.18
C LYS A 444 2.42 -14.48 17.54
N ILE A 445 3.37 -15.10 18.24
CA ILE A 445 3.91 -14.59 19.53
C ILE A 445 4.52 -13.20 19.33
N ILE A 446 5.42 -13.05 18.38
CA ILE A 446 6.09 -11.77 18.12
C ILE A 446 5.10 -10.71 17.69
N GLU A 447 4.17 -11.03 16.79
CA GLU A 447 3.11 -10.12 16.36
C GLU A 447 2.30 -9.60 17.56
N ASP A 448 1.84 -10.49 18.46
CA ASP A 448 1.03 -10.12 19.62
C ASP A 448 1.79 -9.20 20.57
N PHE A 449 3.09 -9.46 20.77
CA PHE A 449 3.95 -8.66 21.67
C PHE A 449 4.28 -7.28 21.05
N MET A 450 4.51 -7.23 19.74
CA MET A 450 4.70 -5.95 19.05
C MET A 450 3.42 -5.11 19.08
N LEU A 451 2.25 -5.72 18.85
CA LEU A 451 0.98 -5.02 18.89
C LEU A 451 0.70 -4.41 20.28
N VAL A 452 0.89 -5.17 21.36
CA VAL A 452 0.62 -4.64 22.70
C VAL A 452 1.63 -3.55 23.09
N ALA A 453 2.89 -3.65 22.68
CA ALA A 453 3.88 -2.60 22.90
C ALA A 453 3.53 -1.32 22.13
N ASN A 454 3.18 -1.44 20.86
CA ASN A 454 2.76 -0.31 20.02
C ASN A 454 1.51 0.39 20.58
N GLU A 455 0.51 -0.37 21.04
CA GLU A 455 -0.69 0.17 21.70
C GLU A 455 -0.34 0.92 22.99
N THR A 456 0.50 0.31 23.85
CA THR A 456 0.89 0.89 25.15
C THR A 456 1.66 2.20 24.97
N VAL A 457 2.62 2.24 24.05
CA VAL A 457 3.38 3.46 23.75
C VAL A 457 2.49 4.55 23.19
N ALA A 458 1.58 4.21 22.25
CA ALA A 458 0.67 5.18 21.66
C ALA A 458 -0.28 5.80 22.70
N GLU A 459 -0.85 4.97 23.58
CA GLU A 459 -1.76 5.41 24.63
C GLU A 459 -1.06 6.31 25.66
N ASP A 460 0.14 5.94 26.09
CA ASP A 460 0.93 6.70 27.06
C ASP A 460 1.23 8.11 26.54
N TYR A 461 1.73 8.23 25.31
CA TYR A 461 2.09 9.53 24.72
C TYR A 461 0.87 10.36 24.32
N PHE A 462 -0.26 9.75 24.02
CA PHE A 462 -1.52 10.45 23.81
C PHE A 462 -1.98 11.15 25.10
N TRP A 463 -2.00 10.45 26.23
CA TRP A 463 -2.44 11.02 27.50
C TRP A 463 -1.46 12.03 28.11
N GLN A 464 -0.20 11.98 27.71
CA GLN A 464 0.79 13.00 28.06
C GLN A 464 0.65 14.26 27.17
N GLU A 465 -0.23 14.25 26.17
CA GLU A 465 -0.45 15.37 25.24
C GLU A 465 0.84 15.83 24.53
N ILE A 466 1.73 14.89 24.20
CA ILE A 466 2.98 15.15 23.51
C ILE A 466 2.77 15.00 22.01
N PRO A 467 3.26 15.91 21.15
CA PRO A 467 3.25 15.75 19.70
C PRO A 467 3.85 14.40 19.30
N PHE A 468 3.10 13.59 18.56
CA PHE A 468 3.47 12.20 18.26
C PHE A 468 3.07 11.79 16.86
N LEU A 469 3.57 10.64 16.38
CA LEU A 469 3.10 10.02 15.15
C LEU A 469 2.31 8.77 15.47
N TYR A 470 1.09 8.73 14.94
CA TYR A 470 0.20 7.57 15.05
C TYR A 470 0.13 6.80 13.74
N ARG A 471 -0.16 5.51 13.84
CA ARG A 471 -0.56 4.68 12.72
C ARG A 471 -2.07 4.59 12.73
N VAL A 472 -2.71 5.31 11.82
CA VAL A 472 -4.16 5.43 11.77
C VAL A 472 -4.76 4.59 10.64
N HIS A 473 -5.90 4.00 10.92
CA HIS A 473 -6.72 3.30 9.95
C HIS A 473 -8.15 3.77 10.12
N GLU A 474 -8.56 4.68 9.25
CA GLU A 474 -9.86 5.31 9.31
C GLU A 474 -11.00 4.32 9.07
N THR A 475 -12.21 4.72 9.46
CA THR A 475 -13.44 3.97 9.16
C THR A 475 -13.60 3.79 7.65
N PRO A 476 -14.11 2.63 7.19
CA PRO A 476 -14.37 2.37 5.78
C PRO A 476 -15.31 3.39 5.16
N ASP A 477 -15.22 3.53 3.84
CA ASP A 477 -16.15 4.34 3.06
C ASP A 477 -17.57 3.77 3.12
N GLU A 478 -18.57 4.62 3.44
CA GLU A 478 -19.97 4.20 3.61
C GLU A 478 -20.57 3.56 2.38
N ASP A 479 -20.28 4.09 1.18
CA ASP A 479 -20.87 3.57 -0.06
C ASP A 479 -20.27 2.24 -0.46
N LYS A 480 -18.96 2.05 -0.24
CA LYS A 480 -18.32 0.74 -0.42
C LYS A 480 -18.88 -0.30 0.54
N MET A 481 -19.12 0.10 1.80
CA MET A 481 -19.70 -0.79 2.80
C MET A 481 -21.15 -1.15 2.49
N LYS A 482 -21.96 -0.20 2.02
CA LYS A 482 -23.34 -0.48 1.56
C LYS A 482 -23.35 -1.48 0.40
N LYS A 483 -22.45 -1.32 -0.57
CA LYS A 483 -22.28 -2.27 -1.69
C LYS A 483 -21.90 -3.67 -1.17
N LEU A 484 -20.95 -3.74 -0.23
CA LEU A 484 -20.56 -4.99 0.41
C LEU A 484 -21.74 -5.65 1.12
N VAL A 485 -22.50 -4.90 1.93
CA VAL A 485 -23.69 -5.41 2.65
C VAL A 485 -24.73 -5.96 1.67
N THR A 486 -25.01 -5.23 0.58
CA THR A 486 -25.94 -5.69 -0.46
C THR A 486 -25.45 -6.99 -1.11
N PHE A 487 -24.16 -7.05 -1.42
CA PHE A 487 -23.54 -8.25 -2.00
C PHE A 487 -23.64 -9.46 -1.06
N LEU A 488 -23.37 -9.28 0.25
CA LEU A 488 -23.44 -10.35 1.25
C LEU A 488 -24.84 -11.01 1.36
N GLN A 489 -25.91 -10.23 1.13
CA GLN A 489 -27.28 -10.74 1.12
C GLN A 489 -27.51 -11.83 0.08
N ASN A 490 -26.79 -11.79 -1.05
CA ASN A 490 -26.86 -12.81 -2.10
C ASN A 490 -26.37 -14.19 -1.63
N PHE A 491 -25.54 -14.20 -0.57
CA PHE A 491 -25.00 -15.42 0.06
C PHE A 491 -25.68 -15.76 1.40
N GLY A 492 -26.71 -14.99 1.79
CA GLY A 492 -27.43 -15.20 3.05
C GLY A 492 -26.70 -14.66 4.28
N TYR A 493 -25.65 -13.88 4.09
CA TYR A 493 -24.94 -13.20 5.18
C TYR A 493 -25.52 -11.81 5.43
N THR A 494 -25.54 -11.43 6.69
CA THR A 494 -26.02 -10.10 7.13
C THR A 494 -24.94 -9.42 7.95
N MET A 495 -24.76 -8.13 7.74
CA MET A 495 -23.88 -7.27 8.50
C MET A 495 -24.65 -6.01 8.92
N HIS A 496 -24.60 -5.66 10.21
CA HIS A 496 -25.37 -4.55 10.74
C HIS A 496 -24.59 -3.24 10.67
N MET A 497 -25.21 -2.20 10.08
CA MET A 497 -24.68 -0.85 10.06
C MET A 497 -25.42 0.00 11.11
N GLN A 498 -24.66 0.67 11.98
CA GLN A 498 -25.21 1.52 13.03
C GLN A 498 -25.80 2.80 12.41
N GLY A 499 -27.07 3.09 12.73
CA GLY A 499 -27.78 4.23 12.12
C GLY A 499 -27.91 4.16 10.59
N GLY A 500 -27.61 3.02 9.98
CA GLY A 500 -27.64 2.83 8.52
C GLY A 500 -26.43 3.42 7.77
N GLN A 501 -25.42 3.94 8.47
CA GLN A 501 -24.29 4.64 7.87
C GLN A 501 -22.91 4.10 8.32
N GLU A 502 -22.71 3.88 9.60
CA GLU A 502 -21.40 3.43 10.11
C GLU A 502 -21.36 1.94 10.44
N ILE A 503 -20.20 1.34 10.17
CA ILE A 503 -19.91 -0.03 10.54
C ILE A 503 -18.85 -0.07 11.64
N ARG A 504 -19.02 -0.99 12.58
CA ARG A 504 -18.02 -1.23 13.63
C ARG A 504 -17.09 -2.37 13.23
N PRO A 505 -15.81 -2.34 13.66
CA PRO A 505 -14.86 -3.43 13.38
C PRO A 505 -15.43 -4.80 13.75
N LYS A 506 -16.12 -4.89 14.89
CA LYS A 506 -16.72 -6.13 15.39
C LYS A 506 -17.77 -6.75 14.46
N GLU A 507 -18.44 -5.97 13.64
CA GLU A 507 -19.41 -6.51 12.67
C GLU A 507 -18.68 -7.17 11.48
N VAL A 508 -17.55 -6.58 11.05
CA VAL A 508 -16.69 -7.18 10.03
C VAL A 508 -16.05 -8.46 10.57
N GLN A 509 -15.53 -8.44 11.81
CA GLN A 509 -14.98 -9.63 12.46
C GLN A 509 -16.01 -10.76 12.52
N LYS A 510 -17.21 -10.50 13.02
CA LYS A 510 -18.29 -11.51 13.06
C LYS A 510 -18.63 -12.10 11.67
N LEU A 511 -18.51 -11.27 10.62
CA LEU A 511 -18.68 -11.77 9.26
C LEU A 511 -17.57 -12.75 8.93
N LEU A 512 -16.29 -12.39 9.18
CA LEU A 512 -15.14 -13.26 8.90
C LEU A 512 -15.22 -14.57 9.69
N ASP A 513 -15.57 -14.51 10.97
CA ASP A 513 -15.78 -15.70 11.81
C ASP A 513 -16.89 -16.64 11.25
N LYS A 514 -17.93 -16.08 10.62
CA LYS A 514 -19.02 -16.87 10.02
C LYS A 514 -18.65 -17.55 8.71
N ILE A 515 -17.77 -16.92 7.94
CA ILE A 515 -17.38 -17.44 6.63
C ILE A 515 -16.14 -18.32 6.69
N GLU A 516 -15.47 -18.42 7.82
CA GLU A 516 -14.30 -19.26 8.02
C GLU A 516 -14.60 -20.72 7.63
N GLY A 517 -13.76 -21.31 6.78
CA GLY A 517 -13.92 -22.66 6.24
C GLY A 517 -15.01 -22.84 5.19
N THR A 518 -15.73 -21.77 4.82
CA THR A 518 -16.73 -21.83 3.73
C THR A 518 -16.09 -21.61 2.36
N PRO A 519 -16.73 -22.07 1.27
CA PRO A 519 -16.23 -21.81 -0.10
C PRO A 519 -16.12 -20.30 -0.44
N GLU A 520 -16.94 -19.47 0.21
CA GLU A 520 -17.02 -18.02 -0.01
C GLU A 520 -15.98 -17.21 0.79
N GLU A 521 -15.28 -17.83 1.73
CA GLU A 521 -14.35 -17.17 2.65
C GLU A 521 -13.34 -16.28 1.93
N ALA A 522 -12.57 -16.84 0.98
CA ALA A 522 -11.52 -16.10 0.27
C ALA A 522 -12.08 -14.91 -0.50
N MET A 523 -13.25 -15.03 -1.08
CA MET A 523 -13.92 -13.97 -1.82
C MET A 523 -14.41 -12.86 -0.91
N ILE A 524 -15.21 -13.21 0.10
CA ILE A 524 -15.83 -12.22 1.00
C ILE A 524 -14.74 -11.47 1.78
N SER A 525 -13.71 -12.17 2.25
CA SER A 525 -12.55 -11.56 2.93
C SER A 525 -11.84 -10.53 2.04
N ARG A 526 -11.61 -10.84 0.75
CA ARG A 526 -11.00 -9.90 -0.20
C ARG A 526 -11.88 -8.69 -0.50
N LEU A 527 -13.19 -8.89 -0.65
CA LEU A 527 -14.14 -7.79 -0.85
C LEU A 527 -14.23 -6.90 0.39
N ALA A 528 -14.27 -7.49 1.58
CA ALA A 528 -14.23 -6.76 2.84
C ALA A 528 -12.95 -5.92 2.96
N LEU A 529 -11.78 -6.50 2.69
CA LEU A 529 -10.50 -5.78 2.70
C LEU A 529 -10.49 -4.62 1.68
N ARG A 530 -10.96 -4.83 0.45
CA ARG A 530 -11.03 -3.78 -0.59
C ARG A 530 -11.99 -2.65 -0.26
N SER A 531 -12.95 -2.90 0.63
CA SER A 531 -13.91 -1.88 1.09
C SER A 531 -13.32 -1.00 2.19
N MET A 532 -12.19 -1.40 2.79
CA MET A 532 -11.49 -0.63 3.81
C MET A 532 -10.58 0.43 3.19
N LYS A 533 -10.29 1.47 3.98
CA LYS A 533 -9.24 2.43 3.66
C LYS A 533 -7.86 1.83 3.92
N GLN A 534 -6.84 2.43 3.37
CA GLN A 534 -5.45 2.06 3.67
C GLN A 534 -4.98 2.77 4.94
N ALA A 535 -4.24 2.08 5.80
CA ALA A 535 -3.62 2.68 6.96
C ALA A 535 -2.51 3.66 6.54
N ARG A 536 -2.31 4.73 7.32
CA ARG A 536 -1.33 5.79 7.08
C ARG A 536 -0.72 6.29 8.38
N TYR A 537 0.35 7.05 8.29
CA TYR A 537 0.86 7.81 9.43
C TYR A 537 0.15 9.16 9.55
N SER A 538 -0.05 9.63 10.77
CA SER A 538 -0.71 10.91 11.07
C SER A 538 -0.19 11.49 12.38
N PRO A 539 -0.05 12.82 12.50
CA PRO A 539 0.15 13.46 13.81
C PRO A 539 -1.14 13.47 14.65
N ASP A 540 -2.30 13.29 14.00
CA ASP A 540 -3.61 13.21 14.66
C ASP A 540 -3.98 11.75 14.91
N ASN A 541 -4.57 11.49 16.09
CA ASN A 541 -4.99 10.15 16.47
C ASN A 541 -6.43 9.87 16.05
N ASP A 542 -6.64 9.28 14.90
CA ASP A 542 -7.96 8.88 14.37
C ASP A 542 -8.32 7.41 14.72
N GLY A 543 -7.49 6.74 15.54
CA GLY A 543 -7.65 5.33 15.89
C GLY A 543 -7.27 4.38 14.76
N HIS A 544 -7.42 3.08 15.02
CA HIS A 544 -7.10 2.04 14.05
C HIS A 544 -8.25 1.04 13.89
N PHE A 545 -9.04 1.22 12.84
CA PHE A 545 -10.24 0.42 12.59
C PHE A 545 -9.96 -1.09 12.55
N GLY A 546 -9.00 -1.54 11.75
CA GLY A 546 -8.68 -2.97 11.61
C GLY A 546 -8.26 -3.64 12.93
N LEU A 547 -7.50 -2.95 13.78
CA LEU A 547 -7.09 -3.44 15.09
C LEU A 547 -8.13 -3.18 16.19
N ALA A 548 -9.23 -2.48 15.88
CA ALA A 548 -10.25 -2.07 16.84
C ALA A 548 -9.66 -1.40 18.09
N THR A 549 -8.65 -0.55 17.91
CA THR A 549 -7.98 0.19 18.99
C THR A 549 -8.09 1.69 18.79
N GLN A 550 -8.15 2.44 19.89
CA GLN A 550 -8.16 3.89 19.86
C GLN A 550 -6.76 4.49 19.71
N TYR A 551 -5.75 3.79 20.18
CA TYR A 551 -4.36 4.28 20.18
C TYR A 551 -3.47 3.26 19.51
N TYR A 552 -2.79 3.68 18.46
CA TYR A 552 -1.83 2.81 17.79
C TYR A 552 -0.71 3.62 17.14
N THR A 553 0.50 3.14 17.27
CA THR A 553 1.69 3.67 16.60
C THR A 553 2.59 2.55 16.12
N HIS A 554 3.59 2.86 15.35
CA HIS A 554 4.69 1.97 15.03
C HIS A 554 5.93 2.39 15.84
N PHE A 555 6.27 1.59 16.85
CA PHE A 555 7.39 1.80 17.78
C PHE A 555 8.51 0.77 17.58
N THR A 556 8.17 -0.40 17.07
CA THR A 556 8.96 -1.62 17.23
C THR A 556 9.99 -1.89 16.13
N SER A 557 10.15 -1.01 15.12
CA SER A 557 11.08 -1.28 14.00
C SER A 557 11.82 -0.03 13.48
N PRO A 558 12.62 0.65 14.29
CA PRO A 558 13.33 1.88 13.91
C PRO A 558 14.50 1.66 12.94
N ILE A 559 15.02 0.44 12.79
CA ILE A 559 16.07 0.13 11.80
C ILE A 559 15.51 0.23 10.39
N ARG A 560 14.25 -0.17 10.20
CA ARG A 560 13.63 -0.28 8.88
C ARG A 560 12.47 0.66 8.61
N ARG A 561 11.99 1.44 9.59
CA ARG A 561 10.90 2.42 9.41
C ARG A 561 11.25 3.75 10.06
N TYR A 562 11.20 4.81 9.28
CA TYR A 562 11.50 6.16 9.77
C TYR A 562 10.50 6.70 10.81
N PRO A 563 9.17 6.45 10.72
CA PRO A 563 8.24 6.86 11.77
C PRO A 563 8.60 6.32 13.15
N ASP A 564 9.03 5.07 13.26
CA ASP A 564 9.52 4.47 14.50
C ASP A 564 10.76 5.21 15.02
N LEU A 565 11.72 5.48 14.15
CA LEU A 565 12.90 6.27 14.48
C LEU A 565 12.52 7.68 14.99
N GLN A 566 11.56 8.32 14.36
CA GLN A 566 11.10 9.65 14.74
C GLN A 566 10.44 9.66 16.12
N ILE A 567 9.55 8.71 16.41
CA ILE A 567 8.93 8.65 17.75
C ILE A 567 9.92 8.27 18.85
N HIS A 568 10.92 7.46 18.55
CA HIS A 568 12.00 7.16 19.52
C HIS A 568 12.73 8.45 19.97
N ARG A 569 12.94 9.42 19.08
CA ARG A 569 13.50 10.75 19.44
C ARG A 569 12.58 11.50 20.39
N ILE A 570 11.29 11.54 20.09
CA ILE A 570 10.28 12.21 20.92
C ILE A 570 10.24 11.56 22.30
N ILE A 571 10.21 10.23 22.36
CA ILE A 571 10.23 9.46 23.60
C ILE A 571 11.48 9.81 24.43
N LYS A 572 12.66 9.78 23.82
CA LYS A 572 13.92 10.09 24.53
C LYS A 572 14.01 11.54 25.00
N ASP A 573 13.54 12.50 24.20
CA ASP A 573 13.49 13.89 24.65
C ASP A 573 12.55 14.06 25.84
N ASN A 574 11.43 13.33 25.89
CA ASN A 574 10.52 13.34 27.02
C ASN A 574 11.15 12.66 28.24
N LEU A 575 11.70 11.46 28.12
CA LEU A 575 12.34 10.72 29.22
C LEU A 575 13.49 11.51 29.85
N ARG A 576 14.21 12.29 29.06
CA ARG A 576 15.34 13.13 29.51
C ARG A 576 14.92 14.51 29.98
N GLY A 577 13.60 14.78 30.11
CA GLY A 577 13.08 16.08 30.54
C GLY A 577 13.37 17.25 29.59
N ARG A 578 13.57 16.96 28.30
CA ARG A 578 13.90 17.98 27.27
C ARG A 578 12.67 18.46 26.50
N MET A 579 11.48 17.92 26.79
CA MET A 579 10.23 18.26 26.11
C MET A 579 9.67 19.60 26.64
N ASN A 580 10.33 20.69 26.26
CA ASN A 580 9.89 22.07 26.52
C ASN A 580 9.02 22.61 25.38
N ASP A 581 8.45 23.81 25.52
CA ASP A 581 7.56 24.43 24.52
C ASP A 581 8.23 24.57 23.15
N ALA A 582 9.53 24.87 23.09
CA ALA A 582 10.27 24.98 21.83
C ALA A 582 10.36 23.63 21.11
N LYS A 583 10.60 22.54 21.86
CA LYS A 583 10.63 21.18 21.32
C LYS A 583 9.23 20.70 20.89
N ARG A 584 8.20 21.02 21.67
CA ARG A 584 6.81 20.72 21.29
C ARG A 584 6.47 21.39 19.96
N HIS A 585 6.72 22.70 19.85
CA HIS A 585 6.47 23.45 18.63
C HIS A 585 7.30 22.93 17.43
N HIS A 586 8.55 22.52 17.67
CA HIS A 586 9.37 21.89 16.64
C HIS A 586 8.70 20.61 16.09
N TYR A 587 8.29 19.71 16.97
CA TYR A 587 7.64 18.47 16.55
C TYR A 587 6.26 18.71 15.91
N GLU A 588 5.44 19.60 16.45
CA GLU A 588 4.17 20.00 15.82
C GLU A 588 4.35 20.47 14.37
N LYS A 589 5.45 21.15 14.10
CA LYS A 589 5.76 21.67 12.76
C LYS A 589 6.23 20.58 11.79
N ILE A 590 7.08 19.65 12.22
CA ILE A 590 7.70 18.66 11.31
C ILE A 590 6.84 17.40 11.11
N LEU A 591 6.05 16.98 12.10
CA LEU A 591 5.35 15.70 12.06
C LEU A 591 4.32 15.57 10.92
N PRO A 592 3.57 16.62 10.53
CA PRO A 592 2.68 16.52 9.37
C PRO A 592 3.40 16.15 8.07
N GLU A 593 4.55 16.79 7.80
CA GLU A 593 5.37 16.50 6.61
C GLU A 593 5.97 15.09 6.69
N VAL A 594 6.55 14.71 7.83
CA VAL A 594 7.10 13.37 8.05
C VAL A 594 6.02 12.30 7.86
N ALA A 595 4.81 12.50 8.38
CA ALA A 595 3.69 11.57 8.23
C ALA A 595 3.30 11.38 6.76
N MET A 596 3.17 12.47 6.02
CA MET A 596 2.81 12.47 4.59
C MET A 596 3.89 11.77 3.75
N GLU A 597 5.16 12.18 3.91
CA GLU A 597 6.28 11.61 3.16
C GLU A 597 6.45 10.12 3.42
N THR A 598 6.48 9.71 4.69
CA THR A 598 6.69 8.30 5.05
C THR A 598 5.53 7.40 4.62
N SER A 599 4.29 7.88 4.66
CA SER A 599 3.14 7.15 4.10
C SER A 599 3.23 6.99 2.58
N SER A 600 3.74 8.00 1.87
CA SER A 600 3.95 7.92 0.42
C SER A 600 5.08 6.96 0.06
N LEU A 601 6.20 7.01 0.81
CA LEU A 601 7.37 6.15 0.61
C LEU A 601 7.05 4.67 0.93
N GLU A 602 6.25 4.42 1.96
CA GLU A 602 5.74 3.07 2.28
C GLU A 602 4.92 2.50 1.11
N ARG A 603 3.96 3.25 0.57
CA ARG A 603 3.17 2.80 -0.60
C ARG A 603 4.05 2.50 -1.81
N ARG A 604 5.07 3.34 -2.06
CA ARG A 604 6.04 3.11 -3.14
C ARG A 604 6.82 1.81 -2.93
N ALA A 605 7.24 1.53 -1.70
CA ALA A 605 7.92 0.29 -1.34
C ALA A 605 7.01 -0.94 -1.56
N ASP A 606 5.78 -0.89 -1.04
CA ASP A 606 4.78 -1.97 -1.18
C ASP A 606 4.46 -2.26 -2.66
N GLU A 607 4.37 -1.23 -3.50
CA GLU A 607 4.14 -1.41 -4.94
C GLU A 607 5.34 -2.09 -5.61
N ALA A 608 6.57 -1.66 -5.30
CA ALA A 608 7.77 -2.25 -5.85
C ALA A 608 7.93 -3.72 -5.41
N GLU A 609 7.67 -4.03 -4.15
CA GLU A 609 7.69 -5.40 -3.61
C GLU A 609 6.68 -6.29 -4.34
N ARG A 610 5.44 -5.84 -4.50
CA ARG A 610 4.40 -6.56 -5.24
C ARG A 610 4.76 -6.78 -6.70
N GLU A 611 5.37 -5.81 -7.36
CA GLU A 611 5.77 -5.93 -8.75
C GLU A 611 6.92 -6.94 -8.93
N THR A 612 7.87 -7.00 -8.00
CA THR A 612 8.92 -8.02 -8.04
C THR A 612 8.38 -9.43 -7.79
N LEU A 613 7.41 -9.57 -6.87
CA LEU A 613 6.74 -10.86 -6.63
C LEU A 613 5.95 -11.32 -7.87
N LYS A 614 5.21 -10.41 -8.52
CA LYS A 614 4.49 -10.74 -9.76
C LYS A 614 5.43 -11.20 -10.85
N LEU A 615 6.54 -10.46 -11.06
CA LEU A 615 7.54 -10.82 -12.06
C LEU A 615 8.10 -12.22 -11.80
N LYS A 616 8.51 -12.52 -10.57
CA LYS A 616 9.05 -13.84 -10.21
C LYS A 616 8.00 -14.96 -10.35
N LYS A 617 6.74 -14.69 -10.06
CA LYS A 617 5.63 -15.64 -10.31
C LYS A 617 5.45 -15.94 -11.79
N VAL A 618 5.54 -14.93 -12.66
CA VAL A 618 5.48 -15.12 -14.12
C VAL A 618 6.69 -15.93 -14.61
N GLN A 619 7.90 -15.60 -14.17
CA GLN A 619 9.13 -16.35 -14.52
C GLN A 619 9.05 -17.82 -14.07
N TYR A 620 8.49 -18.08 -12.88
CA TYR A 620 8.26 -19.44 -12.40
C TYR A 620 7.30 -20.20 -13.31
N MET A 621 6.16 -19.60 -13.64
CA MET A 621 5.12 -20.23 -14.44
C MET A 621 5.54 -20.51 -15.89
N ARG A 622 6.50 -19.80 -16.43
CA ARG A 622 7.07 -20.05 -17.76
C ARG A 622 7.55 -21.49 -17.95
N ASN A 623 8.00 -22.14 -16.87
CA ASN A 623 8.46 -23.53 -16.89
C ASN A 623 7.31 -24.54 -17.00
N PHE A 624 6.07 -24.10 -16.88
CA PHE A 624 4.88 -24.97 -16.79
C PHE A 624 3.92 -24.81 -17.97
N PHE A 625 4.41 -24.29 -19.09
CA PHE A 625 3.60 -24.14 -20.30
C PHE A 625 2.93 -25.48 -20.69
N GLY A 626 1.61 -25.42 -20.92
CA GLY A 626 0.82 -26.59 -21.31
C GLY A 626 0.41 -27.52 -20.16
N GLN A 627 0.85 -27.28 -18.93
CA GLN A 627 0.45 -28.08 -17.76
C GLN A 627 -0.90 -27.63 -17.21
N GLU A 628 -1.59 -28.56 -16.54
CA GLU A 628 -2.90 -28.37 -15.93
C GLU A 628 -2.76 -28.22 -14.41
N PHE A 629 -3.54 -27.32 -13.85
CA PHE A 629 -3.57 -27.00 -12.42
C PHE A 629 -5.00 -26.95 -11.91
N GLU A 630 -5.17 -27.28 -10.64
CA GLU A 630 -6.37 -26.95 -9.90
C GLU A 630 -6.20 -25.58 -9.26
N GLY A 631 -7.24 -24.75 -9.30
CA GLY A 631 -7.24 -23.43 -8.71
C GLY A 631 -8.65 -23.01 -8.29
N VAL A 632 -8.73 -21.84 -7.70
CA VAL A 632 -9.96 -21.22 -7.23
C VAL A 632 -10.16 -19.90 -7.95
N ILE A 633 -11.38 -19.61 -8.38
CA ILE A 633 -11.72 -18.32 -9.00
C ILE A 633 -11.57 -17.23 -7.94
N SER A 634 -10.55 -16.39 -8.08
CA SER A 634 -10.18 -15.31 -7.16
C SER A 634 -10.75 -13.95 -7.56
N GLY A 635 -11.15 -13.82 -8.81
CA GLY A 635 -11.72 -12.57 -9.34
C GLY A 635 -12.55 -12.79 -10.59
N ILE A 636 -13.55 -11.96 -10.80
CA ILE A 636 -14.37 -11.96 -12.03
C ILE A 636 -14.51 -10.52 -12.51
N THR A 637 -14.26 -10.33 -13.79
CA THR A 637 -14.36 -9.04 -14.47
C THR A 637 -14.99 -9.22 -15.85
N LYS A 638 -15.34 -8.14 -16.49
CA LYS A 638 -15.83 -8.20 -17.88
C LYS A 638 -14.81 -8.78 -18.88
N TRP A 639 -13.55 -8.87 -18.51
CA TRP A 639 -12.47 -9.41 -19.34
C TRP A 639 -12.30 -10.93 -19.20
N GLY A 640 -12.85 -11.53 -18.13
CA GLY A 640 -12.73 -12.94 -17.81
C GLY A 640 -12.64 -13.21 -16.32
N ILE A 641 -12.20 -14.42 -16.01
CA ILE A 641 -12.05 -14.91 -14.64
C ILE A 641 -10.57 -15.01 -14.26
N TYR A 642 -10.22 -14.53 -13.06
CA TYR A 642 -8.92 -14.75 -12.46
C TYR A 642 -8.96 -16.03 -11.64
N VAL A 643 -7.93 -16.86 -11.78
CA VAL A 643 -7.81 -18.11 -11.06
C VAL A 643 -6.51 -18.11 -10.27
N GLU A 644 -6.61 -18.32 -8.97
CA GLU A 644 -5.48 -18.46 -8.06
C GLU A 644 -5.19 -19.94 -7.80
N LEU A 645 -3.92 -20.30 -7.94
CA LEU A 645 -3.39 -21.64 -7.66
C LEU A 645 -3.04 -21.77 -6.17
N PRO A 646 -2.88 -23.00 -5.64
CA PRO A 646 -2.52 -23.22 -4.22
C PRO A 646 -1.21 -22.56 -3.78
N ASN A 647 -0.28 -22.31 -4.71
CA ASN A 647 0.97 -21.60 -4.47
C ASN A 647 0.83 -20.08 -4.61
N THR A 648 -0.38 -19.54 -4.55
CA THR A 648 -0.69 -18.10 -4.66
C THR A 648 -0.41 -17.46 -6.03
N VAL A 649 -0.09 -18.23 -7.04
CA VAL A 649 0.01 -17.70 -8.42
C VAL A 649 -1.39 -17.45 -8.96
N GLU A 650 -1.62 -16.26 -9.50
CA GLU A 650 -2.89 -15.87 -10.11
C GLU A 650 -2.70 -15.64 -11.62
N GLY A 651 -3.63 -16.16 -12.43
CA GLY A 651 -3.66 -15.94 -13.87
C GLY A 651 -5.07 -15.68 -14.40
N LEU A 652 -5.15 -15.11 -15.59
CA LEU A 652 -6.40 -14.73 -16.26
C LEU A 652 -6.84 -15.82 -17.24
N VAL A 653 -8.07 -16.29 -17.11
CA VAL A 653 -8.80 -16.92 -18.22
C VAL A 653 -9.58 -15.83 -18.92
N HIS A 654 -9.02 -15.29 -19.99
CA HIS A 654 -9.68 -14.23 -20.76
C HIS A 654 -10.99 -14.74 -21.37
N VAL A 655 -12.04 -13.90 -21.43
CA VAL A 655 -13.37 -14.28 -21.94
C VAL A 655 -13.31 -14.87 -23.35
N THR A 656 -12.38 -14.43 -24.20
CA THR A 656 -12.16 -15.00 -25.54
C THR A 656 -11.62 -16.42 -25.52
N ASN A 657 -11.01 -16.85 -24.41
CA ASN A 657 -10.51 -18.21 -24.21
C ASN A 657 -11.58 -19.15 -23.58
N MET A 658 -12.75 -18.62 -23.23
CA MET A 658 -13.90 -19.35 -22.76
C MET A 658 -14.80 -19.74 -23.95
N THR A 659 -14.31 -20.72 -24.74
CA THR A 659 -14.84 -21.04 -26.08
C THR A 659 -16.07 -21.97 -26.08
N ASP A 660 -16.57 -22.37 -24.94
CA ASP A 660 -17.71 -23.28 -24.77
C ASP A 660 -19.08 -22.57 -24.80
N ASP A 661 -19.10 -21.24 -24.55
CA ASP A 661 -20.29 -20.40 -24.65
C ASP A 661 -19.88 -18.92 -24.85
N HIS A 662 -20.86 -18.06 -25.06
CA HIS A 662 -20.68 -16.61 -24.92
C HIS A 662 -21.03 -16.20 -23.49
N TYR A 663 -20.08 -15.55 -22.81
CA TYR A 663 -20.21 -15.24 -21.38
C TYR A 663 -20.44 -13.74 -21.17
N ASP A 664 -21.49 -13.42 -20.41
CA ASP A 664 -21.82 -12.09 -19.93
C ASP A 664 -21.41 -11.92 -18.47
N TYR A 665 -20.83 -10.77 -18.14
CA TYR A 665 -20.45 -10.43 -16.78
C TYR A 665 -21.63 -9.83 -16.02
N ASP A 666 -22.03 -10.48 -14.94
CA ASP A 666 -23.00 -9.97 -13.96
C ASP A 666 -22.24 -9.29 -12.82
N GLU A 667 -22.20 -7.95 -12.86
CA GLU A 667 -21.48 -7.14 -11.88
C GLU A 667 -22.13 -7.19 -10.48
N GLU A 668 -23.45 -7.34 -10.42
CA GLU A 668 -24.20 -7.36 -9.16
C GLU A 668 -23.92 -8.63 -8.34
N HIS A 669 -23.74 -9.77 -9.01
CA HIS A 669 -23.52 -11.06 -8.37
C HIS A 669 -22.06 -11.57 -8.51
N TYR A 670 -21.15 -10.78 -9.11
CA TYR A 670 -19.77 -11.17 -9.39
C TYR A 670 -19.64 -12.55 -10.02
N GLN A 671 -20.35 -12.75 -11.14
CA GLN A 671 -20.38 -14.03 -11.85
C GLN A 671 -20.32 -13.83 -13.37
N MET A 672 -19.86 -14.88 -14.06
CA MET A 672 -19.94 -14.98 -15.52
C MET A 672 -21.03 -15.98 -15.88
N ILE A 673 -21.97 -15.58 -16.74
CA ILE A 673 -23.10 -16.40 -17.13
C ILE A 673 -23.05 -16.68 -18.63
N GLY A 674 -23.04 -17.96 -19.02
CA GLY A 674 -23.10 -18.38 -20.42
C GLY A 674 -24.49 -18.11 -21.01
N SER A 675 -24.52 -17.44 -22.17
CA SER A 675 -25.78 -17.03 -22.83
C SER A 675 -26.60 -18.21 -23.33
N HIS A 676 -25.95 -19.27 -23.80
CA HIS A 676 -26.64 -20.45 -24.42
C HIS A 676 -26.81 -21.59 -23.43
N HIS A 677 -25.76 -22.01 -22.77
CA HIS A 677 -25.77 -23.18 -21.87
C HIS A 677 -26.12 -22.84 -20.42
N ARG A 678 -26.23 -21.54 -20.09
CA ARG A 678 -26.49 -21.04 -18.72
C ARG A 678 -25.46 -21.53 -17.69
N LYS A 679 -24.27 -21.94 -18.15
CA LYS A 679 -23.16 -22.31 -17.28
C LYS A 679 -22.67 -21.05 -16.57
N THR A 680 -22.53 -21.15 -15.26
CA THR A 680 -22.16 -20.00 -14.44
C THR A 680 -20.81 -20.27 -13.78
N TYR A 681 -19.91 -19.30 -13.82
CA TYR A 681 -18.69 -19.28 -13.03
C TYR A 681 -18.83 -18.24 -11.93
N LYS A 682 -18.52 -18.63 -10.71
CA LYS A 682 -18.66 -17.80 -9.50
C LYS A 682 -17.34 -17.67 -8.77
N LEU A 683 -17.18 -16.57 -8.02
CA LEU A 683 -16.06 -16.41 -7.10
C LEU A 683 -16.02 -17.57 -6.10
N GLY A 684 -14.81 -18.00 -5.71
CA GLY A 684 -14.61 -19.12 -4.80
C GLY A 684 -14.78 -20.52 -5.44
N GLN A 685 -15.24 -20.60 -6.69
CA GLN A 685 -15.43 -21.89 -7.38
C GLN A 685 -14.09 -22.54 -7.73
N LYS A 686 -13.93 -23.82 -7.42
CA LYS A 686 -12.80 -24.63 -7.86
C LYS A 686 -12.90 -24.91 -9.36
N VAL A 687 -11.81 -24.73 -10.08
CA VAL A 687 -11.71 -24.95 -11.52
C VAL A 687 -10.38 -25.60 -11.86
N ARG A 688 -10.35 -26.32 -12.98
CA ARG A 688 -9.11 -26.80 -13.57
C ARG A 688 -8.73 -25.89 -14.72
N VAL A 689 -7.49 -25.45 -14.73
CA VAL A 689 -6.95 -24.53 -15.73
C VAL A 689 -5.67 -25.10 -16.35
N LYS A 690 -5.42 -24.75 -17.59
CA LYS A 690 -4.19 -25.06 -18.30
C LYS A 690 -3.41 -23.78 -18.56
N MET A 691 -2.12 -23.78 -18.25
CA MET A 691 -1.22 -22.69 -18.56
C MET A 691 -1.04 -22.59 -20.07
N ILE A 692 -1.32 -21.43 -20.67
CA ILE A 692 -1.26 -21.22 -22.12
C ILE A 692 -0.26 -20.16 -22.56
N ASP A 693 -0.04 -19.14 -21.75
CA ASP A 693 0.92 -18.06 -22.05
C ASP A 693 1.32 -17.30 -20.78
N CYS A 694 2.46 -16.63 -20.82
CA CYS A 694 2.88 -15.68 -19.83
C CYS A 694 3.79 -14.62 -20.44
N ASP A 695 3.63 -13.38 -19.99
CA ASP A 695 4.42 -12.25 -20.45
C ASP A 695 5.11 -11.57 -19.26
N GLU A 696 6.44 -11.53 -19.29
CA GLU A 696 7.26 -10.89 -18.25
C GLU A 696 7.21 -9.37 -18.31
N ILE A 697 6.86 -8.76 -19.45
CA ILE A 697 6.79 -7.30 -19.61
C ILE A 697 5.50 -6.79 -18.96
N SER A 698 4.36 -7.36 -19.36
CA SER A 698 3.06 -7.04 -18.77
C SER A 698 2.81 -7.73 -17.42
N ARG A 699 3.69 -8.68 -17.05
CA ARG A 699 3.59 -9.49 -15.82
C ARG A 699 2.25 -10.21 -15.67
N THR A 700 1.81 -10.79 -16.79
CA THR A 700 0.54 -11.52 -16.88
C THR A 700 0.77 -13.01 -17.09
N ILE A 701 -0.17 -13.79 -16.59
CA ILE A 701 -0.24 -15.24 -16.79
C ILE A 701 -1.61 -15.55 -17.36
N ASP A 702 -1.64 -16.25 -18.49
CA ASP A 702 -2.87 -16.61 -19.16
C ASP A 702 -3.17 -18.10 -18.99
N PHE A 703 -4.38 -18.35 -18.56
CA PHE A 703 -4.93 -19.69 -18.40
C PHE A 703 -6.06 -19.95 -19.39
N ARG A 704 -6.35 -21.22 -19.57
CA ARG A 704 -7.55 -21.73 -20.27
C ARG A 704 -8.24 -22.75 -19.39
N LEU A 705 -9.57 -22.70 -19.32
CA LEU A 705 -10.36 -23.72 -18.60
C LEU A 705 -10.21 -25.09 -19.27
N VAL A 706 -10.00 -26.10 -18.44
CA VAL A 706 -10.01 -27.51 -18.87
C VAL A 706 -11.42 -28.04 -18.75
N LYS A 707 -11.93 -28.64 -19.82
CA LYS A 707 -13.24 -29.26 -19.79
C LYS A 707 -13.22 -30.44 -18.82
N GLU A 708 -14.19 -30.52 -17.93
CA GLU A 708 -14.42 -31.72 -17.12
C GLU A 708 -14.61 -32.92 -18.07
N ARG A 709 -13.79 -33.96 -17.94
CA ARG A 709 -14.11 -35.25 -18.57
C ARG A 709 -15.41 -35.72 -17.93
N LYS A 710 -16.48 -35.91 -18.70
CA LYS A 710 -17.62 -36.72 -18.29
C LYS A 710 -17.04 -38.08 -17.93
N GLU A 711 -17.09 -38.45 -16.66
CA GLU A 711 -16.92 -39.84 -16.28
C GLU A 711 -17.99 -40.63 -17.09
N GLU A 712 -17.54 -41.39 -18.06
CA GLU A 712 -18.37 -42.42 -18.66
C GLU A 712 -18.75 -43.34 -17.50
N ARG A 713 -20.02 -43.27 -17.07
CA ARG A 713 -20.60 -44.28 -16.23
C ARG A 713 -20.50 -45.55 -17.05
N GLU A 714 -19.57 -46.43 -16.69
CA GLU A 714 -19.62 -47.80 -17.06
C GLU A 714 -20.90 -48.41 -16.42
N ASP A 715 -21.99 -48.39 -17.18
CA ASP A 715 -23.11 -49.26 -16.94
C ASP A 715 -22.64 -50.68 -17.35
N GLY A 716 -22.24 -51.47 -16.36
CA GLY A 716 -22.01 -52.90 -16.43
C GLY A 716 -22.98 -53.62 -15.54
#